data_c39d27a320972f267c7bbeb9f75cab49
#
_entry.id   c39d27a320972f267c7bbeb9f75cab49
#
_cell.length_a   1.000
_cell.length_b   1.000
_cell.length_c   1.000
_cell.angle_alpha   90.00
_cell.angle_beta   90.00
_cell.angle_gamma   90.00
#
_symmetry.space_group_name_H-M   'P 1'
#
loop_
_entity.id
_entity.type
_entity.pdbx_description
1 polymer ?
#
loop_
_entity_poly.entity_id
_entity_poly.type
_entity_poly.pdbx_seq_one_letter_code
_entity_poly.pdbx_strand_id
1 'polypeptide(L)'
;MISQFSKELSEVLAFSREEADRLSCPSVAPEHLLLAVFRLSDPKIQRVISTLSLDVPTVKKELEQYASSNKEESKRIYEEINVTDRAANVLHLAVLEARIQHRKIVDVEDLILAILHDQTDTGAKMTLQAHHLDYIEANALLRQLANDVQGGLDLSDDDDDDMLFNDDDEEDREEARSQGGGAQQTRTKETKSATPALDNFGTDLTAAALEGKLDPVVGREREIIRVSEILGRRKKNNPVLIGEPGVGKSAIVEGLAQMIVQHRTSPTLFNKRIVSLDMTSIVAGTKYRGQFEERIRTILKEIERHPEVIVFIDEIHTIIGAGSVAGTMDAANILKPALARGMMQCIGATTLDEYRKSIEKDGALERRFQKVIVEPTTTEETLQILKNIKDRYEHHHQVTYSDEVLQLIVKLTDRYVSDRFFPDKAIDVLDEVGSHIHLQHAEVPKEIVDLQNEIEEIKQKKQNAVKNQNFEMAAGFRDQQVEREKQLEEAQHRWEEGEVGEQVAITEDQVADVVSMMTGVPVQRMQQSEGLRLRNMATELKQVVVAQDKAIEKMVKAIQRNRVGLKEQNHPIGAFMFLGPTGVGKTYLAKKLAEYMFGSADALIRVDMSEYTESFNTSRLVGAPPGYVGYDEGGQLTERVRRHPYSIVLLDEIEKAHGNVFNLLLQVLDEGRLTDGNGRLIDFRNTVIIMTSNAGTRQLKEFGRGIGFTAGGAEGFARNEKDKEYARSIIQKSLSKQFSPEFLNRLDEIITFDQLDLNAIKQIVDIELKGLYKRVGELGYALQLSDAAKEFVAKKGYDVQFGARPLKRAIQNYVEDGLSERILSGEMKEGDSILVNLTEDGSNLSFDAQVPDHELF
;
A
#
# COMPACT_ATOMS: atom_id res chain seq x y z
N MET A 1 12.73 10.09 -14.51
CA MET A 1 13.14 10.91 -15.67
C MET A 1 12.18 12.06 -15.81
N ILE A 2 12.65 13.28 -15.68
CA ILE A 2 11.86 14.51 -15.88
C ILE A 2 11.65 14.61 -17.39
N SER A 3 10.41 14.48 -17.86
CA SER A 3 10.08 14.71 -19.26
C SER A 3 10.33 16.18 -19.58
N GLN A 4 11.26 16.44 -20.49
CA GLN A 4 11.52 17.80 -20.97
C GLN A 4 10.38 18.22 -21.92
N PHE A 5 9.92 19.45 -21.79
CA PHE A 5 8.98 20.04 -22.75
C PHE A 5 9.74 20.51 -24.01
N SER A 6 9.07 20.43 -25.16
CA SER A 6 9.60 21.03 -26.38
C SER A 6 9.69 22.54 -26.22
N LYS A 7 10.50 23.17 -27.07
CA LYS A 7 10.62 24.63 -27.09
C LYS A 7 9.25 25.28 -27.40
N GLU A 8 8.52 24.68 -28.31
CA GLU A 8 7.20 25.13 -28.75
C GLU A 8 6.17 25.02 -27.61
N LEU A 9 6.18 23.92 -26.86
CA LEU A 9 5.28 23.75 -25.71
C LEU A 9 5.65 24.71 -24.56
N SER A 10 6.91 24.99 -24.33
CA SER A 10 7.35 26.00 -23.36
C SER A 10 6.91 27.42 -23.73
N GLU A 11 6.92 27.76 -25.02
CA GLU A 11 6.36 29.02 -25.52
C GLU A 11 4.83 29.07 -25.37
N VAL A 12 4.11 27.94 -25.59
CA VAL A 12 2.67 27.85 -25.34
C VAL A 12 2.34 28.12 -23.85
N LEU A 13 3.13 27.59 -22.92
CA LEU A 13 2.93 27.83 -21.49
C LEU A 13 3.15 29.33 -21.14
N ALA A 14 4.15 29.98 -21.72
CA ALA A 14 4.36 31.41 -21.52
C ALA A 14 3.20 32.24 -22.07
N PHE A 15 2.76 31.99 -23.31
CA PHE A 15 1.64 32.69 -23.93
C PHE A 15 0.29 32.39 -23.26
N SER A 16 0.10 31.22 -22.67
CA SER A 16 -1.14 30.91 -21.95
C SER A 16 -1.35 31.83 -20.74
N ARG A 17 -0.28 32.28 -20.08
CA ARG A 17 -0.34 33.29 -19.04
C ARG A 17 -0.75 34.65 -19.58
N GLU A 18 -0.18 35.07 -20.72
CA GLU A 18 -0.56 36.33 -21.37
C GLU A 18 -2.03 36.33 -21.80
N GLU A 19 -2.55 35.17 -22.26
CA GLU A 19 -3.96 35.00 -22.62
C GLU A 19 -4.88 35.05 -21.37
N ALA A 20 -4.45 34.46 -20.25
CA ALA A 20 -5.17 34.57 -18.98
C ALA A 20 -5.21 36.02 -18.50
N ASP A 21 -4.09 36.75 -18.56
CA ASP A 21 -4.04 38.18 -18.22
C ASP A 21 -4.92 39.03 -19.16
N ARG A 22 -4.91 38.75 -20.49
CA ARG A 22 -5.76 39.43 -21.48
C ARG A 22 -7.26 39.25 -21.17
N LEU A 23 -7.65 38.07 -20.68
CA LEU A 23 -9.04 37.76 -20.34
C LEU A 23 -9.38 38.07 -18.86
N SER A 24 -8.44 38.69 -18.13
CA SER A 24 -8.60 39.07 -16.70
C SER A 24 -8.93 37.86 -15.81
N CYS A 25 -8.30 36.71 -16.09
CA CYS A 25 -8.39 35.50 -15.30
C CYS A 25 -7.21 35.38 -14.33
N PRO A 26 -7.44 35.00 -13.05
CA PRO A 26 -6.37 34.94 -12.05
C PRO A 26 -5.39 33.77 -12.25
N SER A 27 -5.71 32.80 -13.10
CA SER A 27 -4.96 31.58 -13.34
C SER A 27 -5.21 31.01 -14.71
N VAL A 28 -4.24 30.22 -15.20
CA VAL A 28 -4.31 29.54 -16.49
C VAL A 28 -5.24 28.32 -16.38
N ALA A 29 -6.27 28.27 -17.21
CA ALA A 29 -7.16 27.15 -17.41
C ALA A 29 -6.85 26.43 -18.75
N PRO A 30 -7.39 25.21 -19.00
CA PRO A 30 -7.18 24.49 -20.28
C PRO A 30 -7.55 25.31 -21.53
N GLU A 31 -8.53 26.19 -21.44
CA GLU A 31 -8.94 27.11 -22.49
C GLU A 31 -7.81 28.07 -22.87
N HIS A 32 -7.07 28.57 -21.89
CA HIS A 32 -5.93 29.48 -22.14
C HIS A 32 -4.74 28.74 -22.76
N LEU A 33 -4.53 27.47 -22.40
CA LEU A 33 -3.51 26.62 -23.05
C LEU A 33 -3.82 26.45 -24.55
N LEU A 34 -5.06 26.14 -24.88
CA LEU A 34 -5.47 25.95 -26.28
C LEU A 34 -5.46 27.28 -27.07
N LEU A 35 -5.85 28.41 -26.45
CA LEU A 35 -5.74 29.74 -27.05
C LEU A 35 -4.29 30.09 -27.36
N ALA A 36 -3.36 29.76 -26.49
CA ALA A 36 -1.92 29.98 -26.69
C ALA A 36 -1.37 29.14 -27.86
N VAL A 37 -1.82 27.89 -28.03
CA VAL A 37 -1.48 27.06 -29.20
C VAL A 37 -1.85 27.76 -30.50
N PHE A 38 -3.05 28.34 -30.59
CA PHE A 38 -3.51 29.07 -31.80
C PHE A 38 -2.83 30.42 -31.99
N ARG A 39 -2.14 30.95 -31.00
CA ARG A 39 -1.39 32.23 -31.11
C ARG A 39 0.01 32.03 -31.71
N LEU A 40 0.60 30.88 -31.54
CA LEU A 40 1.91 30.57 -32.09
C LEU A 40 1.90 30.47 -33.61
N SER A 41 2.79 31.22 -34.26
CA SER A 41 2.95 31.25 -35.72
C SER A 41 4.02 30.27 -36.18
N ASP A 42 4.34 29.25 -35.42
CA ASP A 42 5.34 28.25 -35.81
C ASP A 42 4.83 27.35 -36.95
N PRO A 43 5.66 27.07 -37.99
CA PRO A 43 5.29 26.24 -39.11
C PRO A 43 4.81 24.82 -38.73
N LYS A 44 5.37 24.24 -37.68
CA LYS A 44 5.00 22.91 -37.15
C LYS A 44 3.60 22.93 -36.57
N ILE A 45 3.31 23.93 -35.74
CA ILE A 45 1.99 24.10 -35.10
C ILE A 45 0.92 24.43 -36.16
N GLN A 46 1.25 25.23 -37.14
CA GLN A 46 0.34 25.55 -38.27
C GLN A 46 -0.01 24.29 -39.07
N ARG A 47 0.93 23.36 -39.25
CA ARG A 47 0.64 22.05 -39.87
C ARG A 47 -0.29 21.21 -39.00
N VAL A 48 -0.03 21.14 -37.68
CA VAL A 48 -0.91 20.42 -36.75
C VAL A 48 -2.35 20.97 -36.84
N ILE A 49 -2.52 22.29 -36.78
CA ILE A 49 -3.84 22.94 -36.85
C ILE A 49 -4.50 22.66 -38.19
N SER A 50 -3.78 22.74 -39.31
CA SER A 50 -4.31 22.47 -40.65
C SER A 50 -4.73 20.99 -40.81
N THR A 51 -3.97 20.08 -40.23
CA THR A 51 -4.28 18.63 -40.26
C THR A 51 -5.52 18.32 -39.45
N LEU A 52 -5.74 19.01 -38.34
CA LEU A 52 -6.92 18.86 -37.51
C LEU A 52 -8.17 19.56 -38.08
N SER A 53 -8.03 20.25 -39.22
CA SER A 53 -9.13 20.93 -39.96
C SER A 53 -9.93 21.91 -39.11
N LEU A 54 -9.30 22.58 -38.14
CA LEU A 54 -9.96 23.47 -37.20
C LEU A 54 -10.15 24.88 -37.79
N ASP A 55 -11.40 25.42 -37.70
CA ASP A 55 -11.66 26.83 -37.98
C ASP A 55 -11.22 27.73 -36.82
N VAL A 56 -9.96 28.13 -36.85
CA VAL A 56 -9.30 28.88 -35.77
C VAL A 56 -10.07 30.13 -35.31
N PRO A 57 -10.64 30.98 -36.20
CA PRO A 57 -11.40 32.17 -35.79
C PRO A 57 -12.61 31.82 -34.93
N THR A 58 -13.38 30.79 -35.30
CA THR A 58 -14.60 30.37 -34.59
C THR A 58 -14.26 29.71 -33.28
N VAL A 59 -13.29 28.79 -33.28
CA VAL A 59 -12.78 28.11 -32.07
C VAL A 59 -12.23 29.11 -31.02
N LYS A 60 -11.44 30.10 -31.46
CA LYS A 60 -10.95 31.14 -30.55
C LYS A 60 -12.08 31.90 -29.87
N LYS A 61 -13.12 32.30 -30.61
CA LYS A 61 -14.24 33.06 -30.05
C LYS A 61 -15.03 32.25 -28.99
N GLU A 62 -15.22 30.97 -29.25
CA GLU A 62 -15.89 30.06 -28.30
C GLU A 62 -15.07 29.85 -27.03
N LEU A 63 -13.75 29.60 -27.15
CA LEU A 63 -12.84 29.48 -26.03
C LEU A 63 -12.78 30.73 -25.17
N GLU A 64 -12.77 31.92 -25.77
CA GLU A 64 -12.83 33.20 -25.05
C GLU A 64 -14.13 33.36 -24.23
N GLN A 65 -15.26 32.86 -24.75
CA GLN A 65 -16.53 32.84 -24.02
C GLN A 65 -16.48 31.89 -22.83
N TYR A 66 -15.95 30.69 -23.00
CA TYR A 66 -15.79 29.73 -21.91
C TYR A 66 -14.80 30.23 -20.84
N ALA A 67 -13.65 30.76 -21.22
CA ALA A 67 -12.67 31.32 -20.30
C ALA A 67 -13.22 32.51 -19.49
N SER A 68 -14.05 33.35 -20.12
CA SER A 68 -14.67 34.50 -19.43
C SER A 68 -15.79 34.11 -18.47
N SER A 69 -16.44 32.95 -18.70
CA SER A 69 -17.54 32.44 -17.88
C SER A 69 -17.06 31.68 -16.63
N ASN A 70 -15.88 31.10 -16.66
CA ASN A 70 -15.35 30.20 -15.62
C ASN A 70 -14.10 30.82 -14.97
N LYS A 71 -14.30 31.68 -13.97
CA LYS A 71 -13.22 32.29 -13.17
C LYS A 71 -12.92 31.41 -11.96
N GLU A 72 -12.17 30.33 -12.13
CA GLU A 72 -11.70 29.51 -11.03
C GLU A 72 -10.41 30.11 -10.43
N GLU A 73 -10.36 30.27 -9.08
CA GLU A 73 -9.14 30.64 -8.37
C GLU A 73 -8.20 29.44 -8.26
N SER A 74 -6.92 29.66 -8.59
CA SER A 74 -5.89 28.62 -8.60
C SER A 74 -5.19 28.46 -7.26
N LYS A 75 -4.71 27.23 -7.00
CA LYS A 75 -3.87 26.88 -5.85
C LYS A 75 -2.58 26.16 -6.23
N ARG A 76 -2.26 25.98 -7.51
CA ARG A 76 -1.04 25.27 -7.95
C ARG A 76 -0.15 26.18 -8.76
N ILE A 77 1.17 26.00 -8.60
CA ILE A 77 2.21 26.67 -9.39
C ILE A 77 2.85 25.61 -10.24
N TYR A 78 2.92 25.85 -11.55
CA TYR A 78 3.61 25.01 -12.51
C TYR A 78 4.59 25.89 -13.31
N GLU A 79 5.89 25.62 -13.21
CA GLU A 79 6.94 26.44 -13.85
C GLU A 79 6.77 27.96 -13.64
N GLU A 80 6.52 28.40 -12.40
CA GLU A 80 6.25 29.79 -12.00
C GLU A 80 4.95 30.40 -12.55
N ILE A 81 4.06 29.57 -13.14
CA ILE A 81 2.75 29.98 -13.64
C ILE A 81 1.65 29.47 -12.72
N ASN A 82 0.73 30.35 -12.33
CA ASN A 82 -0.45 29.94 -11.60
C ASN A 82 -1.45 29.23 -12.54
N VAL A 83 -1.69 27.95 -12.30
CA VAL A 83 -2.61 27.14 -13.10
C VAL A 83 -3.78 26.62 -12.27
N THR A 84 -4.93 26.40 -12.90
CA THR A 84 -6.05 25.70 -12.27
C THR A 84 -5.73 24.23 -12.07
N ASP A 85 -6.44 23.55 -11.16
CA ASP A 85 -6.27 22.10 -10.96
C ASP A 85 -6.53 21.31 -12.25
N ARG A 86 -7.47 21.78 -13.08
CA ARG A 86 -7.79 21.19 -14.39
C ARG A 86 -6.64 21.36 -15.38
N ALA A 87 -6.04 22.55 -15.46
CA ALA A 87 -4.89 22.76 -16.33
C ALA A 87 -3.67 21.95 -15.89
N ALA A 88 -3.42 21.83 -14.59
CA ALA A 88 -2.36 20.97 -14.07
C ALA A 88 -2.57 19.49 -14.43
N ASN A 89 -3.81 18.99 -14.36
CA ASN A 89 -4.14 17.63 -14.77
C ASN A 89 -3.93 17.41 -16.28
N VAL A 90 -4.32 18.36 -17.12
CA VAL A 90 -4.09 18.30 -18.58
C VAL A 90 -2.58 18.26 -18.89
N LEU A 91 -1.78 19.07 -18.24
CA LEU A 91 -0.31 19.03 -18.41
C LEU A 91 0.29 17.68 -17.95
N HIS A 92 -0.23 17.11 -16.87
CA HIS A 92 0.18 15.78 -16.44
C HIS A 92 -0.22 14.69 -17.44
N LEU A 93 -1.43 14.77 -17.98
CA LEU A 93 -1.89 13.87 -19.05
C LEU A 93 -1.04 14.02 -20.33
N ALA A 94 -0.60 15.23 -20.70
CA ALA A 94 0.28 15.44 -21.85
C ALA A 94 1.63 14.70 -21.70
N VAL A 95 2.17 14.66 -20.46
CA VAL A 95 3.36 13.85 -20.16
C VAL A 95 3.09 12.36 -20.34
N LEU A 96 1.91 11.89 -19.96
CA LEU A 96 1.53 10.48 -20.15
C LEU A 96 1.32 10.14 -21.63
N GLU A 97 0.68 11.04 -22.42
CA GLU A 97 0.50 10.86 -23.86
C GLU A 97 1.83 10.76 -24.61
N ALA A 98 2.81 11.61 -24.28
CA ALA A 98 4.16 11.52 -24.85
C ALA A 98 4.83 10.16 -24.55
N ARG A 99 4.64 9.62 -23.32
CA ARG A 99 5.15 8.29 -22.94
C ARG A 99 4.47 7.15 -23.68
N ILE A 100 3.16 7.22 -23.85
CA ILE A 100 2.38 6.23 -24.61
C ILE A 100 2.87 6.17 -26.07
N GLN A 101 3.31 7.31 -26.61
CA GLN A 101 3.87 7.42 -27.96
C GLN A 101 5.40 7.21 -28.01
N HIS A 102 6.01 6.69 -26.91
CA HIS A 102 7.45 6.43 -26.75
C HIS A 102 8.33 7.65 -27.04
N ARG A 103 7.81 8.87 -26.83
CA ARG A 103 8.57 10.12 -26.98
C ARG A 103 9.19 10.55 -25.64
N LYS A 104 10.44 11.03 -25.67
CA LYS A 104 11.14 11.56 -24.48
C LYS A 104 10.82 13.02 -24.21
N ILE A 105 10.33 13.76 -25.21
CA ILE A 105 10.00 15.19 -25.15
C ILE A 105 8.50 15.34 -25.37
N VAL A 106 7.86 16.12 -24.50
CA VAL A 106 6.43 16.44 -24.59
C VAL A 106 6.21 17.58 -25.56
N ASP A 107 5.37 17.42 -26.59
CA ASP A 107 5.13 18.41 -27.62
C ASP A 107 3.68 18.95 -27.61
N VAL A 108 3.39 19.93 -28.43
CA VAL A 108 2.05 20.55 -28.55
C VAL A 108 0.99 19.54 -28.99
N GLU A 109 1.35 18.53 -29.78
CA GLU A 109 0.49 17.42 -30.17
C GLU A 109 -0.03 16.64 -28.93
N ASP A 110 0.88 16.34 -28.00
CA ASP A 110 0.55 15.64 -26.76
C ASP A 110 -0.37 16.48 -25.86
N LEU A 111 -0.23 17.82 -25.87
CA LEU A 111 -1.11 18.73 -25.16
C LEU A 111 -2.56 18.70 -25.74
N ILE A 112 -2.71 18.71 -27.06
CA ILE A 112 -4.02 18.65 -27.70
C ILE A 112 -4.70 17.31 -27.41
N LEU A 113 -3.96 16.20 -27.51
CA LEU A 113 -4.46 14.87 -27.15
C LEU A 113 -4.86 14.79 -25.68
N ALA A 114 -4.09 15.37 -24.78
CA ALA A 114 -4.38 15.41 -23.35
C ALA A 114 -5.67 16.18 -23.03
N ILE A 115 -5.90 17.32 -23.70
CA ILE A 115 -7.16 18.08 -23.57
C ILE A 115 -8.38 17.22 -23.97
N LEU A 116 -8.26 16.47 -25.05
CA LEU A 116 -9.32 15.58 -25.54
C LEU A 116 -9.50 14.33 -24.65
N HIS A 117 -8.43 13.85 -24.03
CA HIS A 117 -8.44 12.66 -23.16
C HIS A 117 -8.93 12.95 -21.73
N ASP A 118 -8.91 14.22 -21.30
CA ASP A 118 -9.34 14.57 -19.94
C ASP A 118 -10.77 14.08 -19.67
N GLN A 119 -10.99 13.46 -18.50
CA GLN A 119 -12.31 12.96 -18.07
C GLN A 119 -13.28 14.09 -17.69
N THR A 120 -12.74 15.29 -17.44
CA THR A 120 -13.57 16.45 -17.10
C THR A 120 -14.03 17.19 -18.37
N ASP A 121 -15.28 17.61 -18.39
CA ASP A 121 -15.82 18.42 -19.49
C ASP A 121 -15.30 19.86 -19.35
N THR A 122 -14.09 20.13 -19.84
CA THR A 122 -13.50 21.45 -19.92
C THR A 122 -14.02 22.20 -21.15
N GLY A 123 -14.10 23.54 -21.10
CA GLY A 123 -14.53 24.34 -22.25
C GLY A 123 -13.62 24.10 -23.48
N ALA A 124 -12.33 23.84 -23.25
CA ALA A 124 -11.39 23.47 -24.33
C ALA A 124 -11.79 22.15 -25.01
N LYS A 125 -12.11 21.10 -24.23
CA LYS A 125 -12.56 19.82 -24.76
C LYS A 125 -13.90 19.93 -25.48
N MET A 126 -14.85 20.59 -24.84
CA MET A 126 -16.20 20.77 -25.44
C MET A 126 -16.15 21.53 -26.77
N THR A 127 -15.31 22.54 -26.89
CA THR A 127 -15.12 23.29 -28.13
C THR A 127 -14.53 22.41 -29.24
N LEU A 128 -13.47 21.61 -28.91
CA LEU A 128 -12.89 20.70 -29.91
C LEU A 128 -13.88 19.63 -30.38
N GLN A 129 -14.68 19.09 -29.47
CA GLN A 129 -15.72 18.10 -29.78
C GLN A 129 -16.88 18.71 -30.60
N ALA A 130 -17.27 19.97 -30.34
CA ALA A 130 -18.25 20.68 -31.13
C ALA A 130 -17.83 20.87 -32.60
N HIS A 131 -16.51 20.93 -32.83
CA HIS A 131 -15.93 20.94 -34.18
C HIS A 131 -15.58 19.56 -34.72
N HIS A 132 -16.26 18.50 -34.23
CA HIS A 132 -16.14 17.10 -34.64
C HIS A 132 -14.76 16.48 -34.46
N LEU A 133 -13.98 16.98 -33.53
CA LEU A 133 -12.65 16.42 -33.19
C LEU A 133 -12.70 15.62 -31.90
N ASP A 134 -12.74 14.31 -32.04
CA ASP A 134 -12.62 13.38 -30.92
C ASP A 134 -11.16 12.91 -30.73
N TYR A 135 -10.84 12.37 -29.54
CA TYR A 135 -9.51 11.86 -29.22
C TYR A 135 -8.98 10.83 -30.22
N ILE A 136 -9.85 9.90 -30.68
CA ILE A 136 -9.47 8.83 -31.61
C ILE A 136 -9.12 9.43 -32.97
N GLU A 137 -9.92 10.36 -33.44
CA GLU A 137 -9.75 11.02 -34.76
C GLU A 137 -8.51 11.94 -34.73
N ALA A 138 -8.33 12.73 -33.67
CA ALA A 138 -7.18 13.57 -33.49
C ALA A 138 -5.86 12.75 -33.44
N ASN A 139 -5.85 11.65 -32.71
CA ASN A 139 -4.69 10.77 -32.62
C ASN A 139 -4.35 10.11 -33.98
N ALA A 140 -5.36 9.69 -34.73
CA ALA A 140 -5.14 9.12 -36.08
C ALA A 140 -4.55 10.14 -37.04
N LEU A 141 -5.08 11.38 -37.07
CA LEU A 141 -4.61 12.47 -37.95
C LEU A 141 -3.19 12.91 -37.56
N LEU A 142 -2.86 13.04 -36.28
CA LEU A 142 -1.55 13.43 -35.83
C LEU A 142 -0.48 12.35 -36.08
N ARG A 143 -0.84 11.07 -36.01
CA ARG A 143 0.05 9.96 -36.39
C ARG A 143 0.33 9.94 -37.90
N GLN A 144 -0.66 10.24 -38.76
CA GLN A 144 -0.43 10.40 -40.18
C GLN A 144 0.52 11.54 -40.50
N LEU A 145 0.39 12.68 -39.78
CA LEU A 145 1.28 13.82 -39.92
C LEU A 145 2.72 13.46 -39.54
N ALA A 146 2.90 12.67 -38.48
CA ALA A 146 4.22 12.21 -38.03
C ALA A 146 4.89 11.30 -39.07
N ASN A 147 4.12 10.42 -39.71
CA ASN A 147 4.61 9.52 -40.76
C ASN A 147 4.95 10.27 -42.05
N ASP A 148 4.17 11.29 -42.44
CA ASP A 148 4.43 12.13 -43.63
C ASP A 148 5.68 13.01 -43.48
N VAL A 149 6.01 13.42 -42.28
CA VAL A 149 7.24 14.20 -42.00
C VAL A 149 8.49 13.31 -42.01
N GLN A 150 8.38 12.00 -41.68
CA GLN A 150 9.48 11.02 -41.79
C GLN A 150 9.72 10.51 -43.22
N GLY A 151 8.73 10.62 -44.11
CA GLY A 151 8.86 10.21 -45.52
C GLY A 151 9.71 11.12 -46.41
N GLY A 152 10.30 12.21 -45.91
CA GLY A 152 11.05 13.21 -46.67
C GLY A 152 12.57 13.24 -46.47
N LEU A 153 13.16 12.42 -45.55
CA LEU A 153 14.61 12.38 -45.35
C LEU A 153 15.05 10.96 -44.91
N ASP A 154 15.77 10.36 -45.86
CA ASP A 154 16.74 9.25 -45.75
C ASP A 154 16.24 7.87 -45.23
N LEU A 155 16.35 6.96 -46.17
CA LEU A 155 16.58 5.53 -46.07
C LEU A 155 17.63 5.17 -45.03
N SER A 156 17.21 4.61 -43.90
CA SER A 156 17.86 3.46 -43.28
C SER A 156 17.09 3.01 -42.03
N ASP A 157 16.72 1.76 -42.10
CA ASP A 157 16.49 0.80 -41.03
C ASP A 157 15.19 0.81 -40.25
N ASP A 158 14.49 -0.28 -40.54
CA ASP A 158 13.71 -1.14 -39.65
C ASP A 158 12.43 -0.58 -39.00
N ASP A 159 11.28 -0.92 -39.63
CA ASP A 159 10.38 -1.85 -38.97
C ASP A 159 9.25 -2.25 -39.96
N ASP A 160 9.35 -3.48 -40.42
CA ASP A 160 8.28 -4.23 -41.03
C ASP A 160 7.13 -4.44 -40.05
N ASP A 161 6.01 -3.85 -40.35
CA ASP A 161 4.71 -4.36 -39.89
C ASP A 161 3.60 -3.96 -40.86
N ASP A 162 3.58 -4.62 -42.01
CA ASP A 162 2.40 -4.84 -42.82
C ASP A 162 2.70 -5.91 -43.85
N MET A 163 2.47 -7.18 -43.53
CA MET A 163 2.29 -8.25 -44.48
C MET A 163 0.88 -8.83 -44.34
N LEU A 164 0.00 -8.29 -45.16
CA LEU A 164 -1.24 -8.90 -45.59
C LEU A 164 -0.94 -10.23 -46.28
N PHE A 165 -1.58 -11.26 -45.77
CA PHE A 165 -1.67 -12.58 -46.41
C PHE A 165 -2.42 -12.50 -47.72
N ASN A 166 -1.80 -12.98 -48.78
CA ASN A 166 -2.50 -13.61 -49.89
C ASN A 166 -2.07 -15.06 -49.97
N ASP A 167 -3.07 -15.92 -49.89
CA ASP A 167 -3.03 -17.31 -50.17
C ASP A 167 -2.94 -17.49 -51.71
N ASP A 168 -2.35 -18.61 -52.07
CA ASP A 168 -2.48 -19.48 -53.25
C ASP A 168 -1.35 -19.47 -54.26
N ASP A 169 -1.02 -20.73 -54.48
CA ASP A 169 -0.51 -21.42 -55.67
C ASP A 169 0.96 -21.69 -55.85
N GLU A 170 1.13 -22.95 -55.72
CA GLU A 170 2.07 -23.98 -56.21
C GLU A 170 3.00 -23.65 -57.38
N GLU A 171 4.15 -24.34 -57.28
CA GLU A 171 4.97 -25.06 -58.25
C GLU A 171 5.87 -24.31 -59.23
N ASP A 172 7.10 -24.85 -59.21
CA ASP A 172 8.09 -24.97 -60.30
C ASP A 172 8.91 -23.74 -60.78
N ARG A 173 10.21 -23.76 -60.45
CA ARG A 173 11.28 -24.06 -61.40
C ARG A 173 12.67 -23.77 -60.90
N GLU A 174 13.48 -24.80 -61.08
CA GLU A 174 14.93 -24.82 -61.01
C GLU A 174 15.66 -23.89 -62.03
N GLU A 175 16.90 -23.58 -61.66
CA GLU A 175 18.06 -23.23 -62.48
C GLU A 175 18.19 -21.82 -63.05
N ALA A 176 19.23 -21.13 -62.56
CA ALA A 176 20.41 -20.85 -63.38
C ALA A 176 21.43 -20.00 -62.63
N ARG A 177 22.64 -20.53 -62.62
CA ARG A 177 23.99 -19.98 -62.35
C ARG A 177 24.23 -18.60 -62.96
N SER A 178 24.99 -17.65 -62.33
CA SER A 178 26.46 -17.66 -62.28
C SER A 178 27.03 -16.30 -61.96
N GLN A 179 28.09 -16.32 -61.17
CA GLN A 179 29.30 -15.47 -61.14
C GLN A 179 29.26 -13.96 -60.95
N GLY A 180 29.97 -13.56 -59.88
CA GLY A 180 30.71 -12.30 -59.84
C GLY A 180 31.01 -11.79 -58.42
N GLY A 181 32.12 -12.19 -57.82
CA GLY A 181 33.22 -11.57 -57.14
C GLY A 181 33.00 -10.51 -56.07
N GLY A 182 33.29 -10.86 -54.81
CA GLY A 182 34.23 -10.12 -53.97
C GLY A 182 33.72 -8.99 -53.12
N ALA A 183 33.47 -9.25 -51.82
CA ALA A 183 34.06 -8.60 -50.68
C ALA A 183 33.43 -9.15 -49.38
N GLN A 184 34.26 -9.78 -48.54
CA GLN A 184 33.90 -10.21 -47.22
C GLN A 184 33.57 -9.07 -46.31
N GLN A 185 32.33 -8.94 -45.92
CA GLN A 185 31.94 -8.37 -44.63
C GLN A 185 31.18 -9.45 -43.86
N THR A 186 31.75 -9.83 -42.74
CA THR A 186 31.19 -10.76 -41.77
C THR A 186 29.90 -10.16 -41.22
N ARG A 187 28.77 -10.55 -41.82
CA ARG A 187 27.45 -10.43 -41.22
C ARG A 187 27.26 -11.64 -40.30
N THR A 188 27.21 -11.42 -39.01
CA THR A 188 26.62 -12.35 -38.05
C THR A 188 25.23 -12.74 -38.55
N LYS A 189 25.02 -13.98 -38.87
CA LYS A 189 23.71 -14.55 -39.22
C LYS A 189 22.90 -14.55 -37.93
N GLU A 190 21.97 -13.64 -37.81
CA GLU A 190 20.81 -13.87 -36.94
C GLU A 190 20.06 -15.07 -37.48
N THR A 191 20.10 -16.14 -36.74
CA THR A 191 19.32 -17.36 -37.00
C THR A 191 17.86 -16.98 -36.80
N LYS A 192 17.06 -16.98 -37.89
CA LYS A 192 15.60 -16.88 -37.80
C LYS A 192 15.13 -17.95 -36.81
N SER A 193 14.47 -17.53 -35.73
CA SER A 193 13.91 -18.47 -34.74
C SER A 193 12.92 -19.42 -35.41
N ALA A 194 12.94 -20.68 -34.96
CA ALA A 194 11.99 -21.68 -35.43
C ALA A 194 10.57 -21.48 -34.91
N THR A 195 10.41 -20.63 -33.88
CA THR A 195 9.16 -20.35 -33.16
C THR A 195 8.93 -18.86 -32.93
N PRO A 196 8.76 -18.04 -33.98
CA PRO A 196 8.69 -16.59 -33.86
C PRO A 196 7.50 -16.09 -33.03
N ALA A 197 6.32 -16.72 -33.11
CA ALA A 197 5.17 -16.29 -32.31
C ALA A 197 5.36 -16.63 -30.81
N LEU A 198 5.96 -17.77 -30.50
CA LEU A 198 6.30 -18.13 -29.11
C LEU A 198 7.36 -17.19 -28.51
N ASP A 199 8.34 -16.79 -29.30
CA ASP A 199 9.41 -15.91 -28.84
C ASP A 199 8.93 -14.45 -28.64
N ASN A 200 7.95 -14.01 -29.42
CA ASN A 200 7.33 -12.68 -29.29
C ASN A 200 6.40 -12.54 -28.06
N PHE A 201 5.73 -13.64 -27.65
CA PHE A 201 4.73 -13.60 -26.57
C PHE A 201 5.14 -14.45 -25.35
N GLY A 202 6.36 -14.96 -25.32
CA GLY A 202 6.84 -15.80 -24.25
C GLY A 202 8.32 -15.63 -23.98
N THR A 203 8.73 -16.02 -22.77
CA THR A 203 10.14 -16.07 -22.35
C THR A 203 10.62 -17.50 -22.32
N ASP A 204 11.72 -17.79 -23.00
CA ASP A 204 12.35 -19.12 -22.98
C ASP A 204 13.16 -19.30 -21.69
N LEU A 205 12.59 -20.06 -20.75
CA LEU A 205 13.23 -20.35 -19.46
C LEU A 205 14.45 -21.27 -19.63
N THR A 206 14.46 -22.15 -20.65
CA THR A 206 15.58 -23.05 -20.91
C THR A 206 16.77 -22.28 -21.48
N ALA A 207 16.53 -21.30 -22.36
CA ALA A 207 17.57 -20.41 -22.86
C ALA A 207 18.09 -19.50 -21.74
N ALA A 208 17.22 -18.93 -20.91
CA ALA A 208 17.62 -18.15 -19.74
C ALA A 208 18.45 -18.96 -18.73
N ALA A 209 18.15 -20.26 -18.57
CA ALA A 209 18.94 -21.17 -17.74
C ALA A 209 20.35 -21.42 -18.32
N LEU A 210 20.48 -21.55 -19.66
CA LEU A 210 21.76 -21.65 -20.33
C LEU A 210 22.63 -20.42 -20.18
N GLU A 211 22.01 -19.25 -20.20
CA GLU A 211 22.68 -17.95 -20.00
C GLU A 211 22.98 -17.65 -18.52
N GLY A 212 22.56 -18.50 -17.58
CA GLY A 212 22.78 -18.29 -16.15
C GLY A 212 21.97 -17.13 -15.54
N LYS A 213 20.90 -16.70 -16.20
CA LYS A 213 20.03 -15.59 -15.75
C LYS A 213 19.05 -15.98 -14.66
N LEU A 214 18.77 -17.29 -14.51
CA LEU A 214 17.81 -17.79 -13.52
C LEU A 214 18.45 -17.94 -12.14
N ASP A 215 17.66 -17.71 -11.10
CA ASP A 215 18.09 -17.90 -9.72
C ASP A 215 18.20 -19.39 -9.36
N PRO A 216 19.17 -19.77 -8.51
CA PRO A 216 19.28 -21.15 -8.06
C PRO A 216 18.08 -21.53 -7.17
N VAL A 217 17.40 -22.59 -7.52
CA VAL A 217 16.22 -23.09 -6.80
C VAL A 217 16.63 -24.06 -5.71
N VAL A 218 16.16 -23.82 -4.49
CA VAL A 218 16.49 -24.63 -3.29
C VAL A 218 15.20 -25.10 -2.60
N GLY A 219 15.22 -26.32 -2.08
CA GLY A 219 14.13 -26.85 -1.26
C GLY A 219 12.89 -27.27 -2.04
N ARG A 220 12.98 -27.36 -3.39
CA ARG A 220 11.87 -27.74 -4.29
C ARG A 220 12.11 -29.01 -5.10
N GLU A 221 13.09 -29.80 -4.72
CA GLU A 221 13.48 -31.00 -5.45
C GLU A 221 12.33 -32.00 -5.58
N ARG A 222 11.50 -32.16 -4.55
CA ARG A 222 10.35 -33.07 -4.54
C ARG A 222 9.29 -32.66 -5.54
N GLU A 223 8.96 -31.39 -5.58
CA GLU A 223 7.98 -30.81 -6.49
C GLU A 223 8.48 -30.87 -7.93
N ILE A 224 9.76 -30.53 -8.18
CA ILE A 224 10.38 -30.60 -9.50
C ILE A 224 10.41 -32.05 -10.02
N ILE A 225 10.79 -33.02 -9.19
CA ILE A 225 10.73 -34.44 -9.55
C ILE A 225 9.29 -34.84 -9.87
N ARG A 226 8.33 -34.41 -9.05
CA ARG A 226 6.91 -34.71 -9.27
C ARG A 226 6.37 -34.14 -10.57
N VAL A 227 6.73 -32.90 -10.91
CA VAL A 227 6.41 -32.28 -12.20
C VAL A 227 7.02 -33.05 -13.34
N SER A 228 8.28 -33.43 -13.23
CA SER A 228 9.00 -34.25 -14.24
C SER A 228 8.35 -35.61 -14.46
N GLU A 229 7.93 -36.30 -13.40
CA GLU A 229 7.18 -37.55 -13.46
C GLU A 229 5.85 -37.41 -14.20
N ILE A 230 5.11 -36.31 -13.93
CA ILE A 230 3.82 -36.05 -14.56
C ILE A 230 4.00 -35.77 -16.04
N LEU A 231 4.99 -34.95 -16.42
CA LEU A 231 5.30 -34.64 -17.82
C LEU A 231 5.71 -35.93 -18.62
N GLY A 232 6.33 -36.92 -17.98
CA GLY A 232 6.67 -38.20 -18.58
C GLY A 232 5.50 -39.18 -18.78
N ARG A 233 4.28 -38.85 -18.30
CA ARG A 233 3.11 -39.76 -18.42
C ARG A 233 2.53 -39.76 -19.84
N ARG A 234 1.93 -40.88 -20.22
CA ARG A 234 1.20 -41.02 -21.50
C ARG A 234 -0.15 -40.27 -21.51
N LYS A 235 -0.80 -40.15 -20.36
CA LYS A 235 -2.08 -39.42 -20.17
C LYS A 235 -2.02 -38.64 -18.89
N LYS A 236 -2.74 -37.52 -18.79
CA LYS A 236 -2.70 -36.56 -17.68
C LYS A 236 -1.26 -36.07 -17.44
N ASN A 237 -0.63 -35.65 -18.52
CA ASN A 237 0.76 -35.22 -18.55
C ASN A 237 0.93 -33.71 -18.39
N ASN A 238 -0.10 -33.01 -17.98
CA ASN A 238 -0.07 -31.59 -17.69
C ASN A 238 -0.12 -31.39 -16.17
N PRO A 239 0.98 -31.01 -15.49
CA PRO A 239 0.97 -30.67 -14.09
C PRO A 239 0.35 -29.30 -13.88
N VAL A 240 -0.35 -29.11 -12.76
CA VAL A 240 -0.79 -27.82 -12.28
C VAL A 240 -0.28 -27.61 -10.85
N LEU A 241 0.54 -26.58 -10.67
CA LEU A 241 1.10 -26.16 -9.40
C LEU A 241 0.04 -25.35 -8.64
N ILE A 242 -0.35 -25.82 -7.48
CA ILE A 242 -1.40 -25.21 -6.66
C ILE A 242 -0.79 -24.80 -5.32
N GLY A 243 -0.85 -23.52 -5.00
CA GLY A 243 -0.35 -23.01 -3.73
C GLY A 243 -0.66 -21.53 -3.57
N GLU A 244 -0.46 -21.04 -2.38
CA GLU A 244 -0.68 -19.62 -2.05
C GLU A 244 0.22 -18.70 -2.90
N PRO A 245 -0.13 -17.42 -3.07
CA PRO A 245 0.76 -16.45 -3.70
C PRO A 245 2.11 -16.37 -2.98
N GLY A 246 3.22 -16.24 -3.72
CA GLY A 246 4.54 -16.06 -3.13
C GLY A 246 5.21 -17.34 -2.59
N VAL A 247 4.61 -18.54 -2.75
CA VAL A 247 5.26 -19.79 -2.30
C VAL A 247 6.32 -20.33 -3.27
N GLY A 248 6.60 -19.65 -4.39
CA GLY A 248 7.64 -20.04 -5.34
C GLY A 248 7.16 -21.05 -6.40
N LYS A 249 5.91 -20.96 -6.88
CA LYS A 249 5.40 -21.83 -7.96
C LYS A 249 6.20 -21.70 -9.26
N SER A 250 6.51 -20.46 -9.66
CA SER A 250 7.28 -20.17 -10.88
C SER A 250 8.72 -20.64 -10.74
N ALA A 251 9.33 -20.50 -9.56
CA ALA A 251 10.67 -21.00 -9.25
C ALA A 251 10.81 -22.53 -9.47
N ILE A 252 9.75 -23.32 -9.24
CA ILE A 252 9.76 -24.77 -9.51
C ILE A 252 9.96 -25.04 -11.01
N VAL A 253 9.35 -24.22 -11.87
CA VAL A 253 9.46 -24.37 -13.33
C VAL A 253 10.84 -23.90 -13.82
N GLU A 254 11.35 -22.82 -13.24
CA GLU A 254 12.72 -22.34 -13.48
C GLU A 254 13.77 -23.40 -13.06
N GLY A 255 13.58 -23.99 -11.87
CA GLY A 255 14.41 -25.10 -11.41
C GLY A 255 14.35 -26.32 -12.33
N LEU A 256 13.17 -26.64 -12.87
CA LEU A 256 13.03 -27.69 -13.88
C LEU A 256 13.81 -27.34 -15.15
N ALA A 257 13.74 -26.11 -15.63
CA ALA A 257 14.52 -25.66 -16.79
C ALA A 257 16.02 -25.77 -16.54
N GLN A 258 16.52 -25.40 -15.37
CA GLN A 258 17.92 -25.59 -14.97
C GLN A 258 18.32 -27.08 -14.94
N MET A 259 17.46 -27.96 -14.38
CA MET A 259 17.71 -29.37 -14.34
C MET A 259 17.71 -30.01 -15.73
N ILE A 260 16.90 -29.52 -16.67
CA ILE A 260 16.93 -29.99 -18.09
C ILE A 260 18.26 -29.61 -18.72
N VAL A 261 18.71 -28.37 -18.58
CA VAL A 261 19.99 -27.88 -19.10
C VAL A 261 21.18 -28.65 -18.51
N GLN A 262 21.14 -28.97 -17.23
CA GLN A 262 22.16 -29.71 -16.51
C GLN A 262 22.09 -31.25 -16.74
N HIS A 263 21.14 -31.73 -17.54
CA HIS A 263 20.85 -33.16 -17.74
C HIS A 263 20.62 -33.97 -16.45
N ARG A 264 20.05 -33.33 -15.43
CA ARG A 264 19.72 -33.91 -14.12
C ARG A 264 18.27 -34.38 -13.99
N THR A 265 17.55 -34.51 -15.09
CA THR A 265 16.16 -34.95 -15.15
C THR A 265 16.00 -36.22 -15.92
N SER A 266 14.75 -36.68 -16.13
CA SER A 266 14.48 -37.88 -16.94
C SER A 266 14.98 -37.73 -18.38
N PRO A 267 15.53 -38.76 -19.01
CA PRO A 267 15.98 -38.72 -20.41
C PRO A 267 14.91 -38.25 -21.40
N THR A 268 13.64 -38.44 -21.07
CA THR A 268 12.48 -37.96 -21.87
C THR A 268 12.36 -36.48 -21.96
N LEU A 269 13.00 -35.75 -21.04
CA LEU A 269 12.95 -34.28 -20.93
C LEU A 269 14.25 -33.59 -21.40
N PHE A 270 15.33 -34.29 -21.72
CA PHE A 270 16.63 -33.69 -22.05
C PHE A 270 16.60 -32.72 -23.23
N ASN A 271 15.73 -32.96 -24.22
CA ASN A 271 15.60 -32.10 -25.39
C ASN A 271 14.33 -31.20 -25.35
N LYS A 272 13.74 -31.06 -24.18
CA LYS A 272 12.56 -30.21 -24.02
C LYS A 272 12.96 -28.76 -23.75
N ARG A 273 12.16 -27.85 -24.28
CA ARG A 273 12.27 -26.42 -24.15
C ARG A 273 11.06 -25.90 -23.37
N ILE A 274 11.28 -25.17 -22.29
CA ILE A 274 10.20 -24.59 -21.49
C ILE A 274 10.05 -23.13 -21.86
N VAL A 275 8.86 -22.76 -22.35
CA VAL A 275 8.52 -21.37 -22.71
C VAL A 275 7.41 -20.88 -21.79
N SER A 276 7.66 -19.83 -21.04
CA SER A 276 6.67 -19.14 -20.19
C SER A 276 5.87 -18.18 -21.06
N LEU A 277 4.56 -18.40 -21.20
CA LEU A 277 3.67 -17.52 -21.96
C LEU A 277 3.18 -16.36 -21.08
N ASP A 278 3.32 -15.14 -21.58
CA ASP A 278 2.70 -13.96 -21.00
C ASP A 278 1.33 -13.70 -21.61
N MET A 279 0.29 -14.06 -20.88
CA MET A 279 -1.10 -13.86 -21.31
C MET A 279 -1.47 -12.39 -21.45
N THR A 280 -0.82 -11.52 -20.69
CA THR A 280 -1.06 -10.07 -20.75
C THR A 280 -0.59 -9.49 -22.08
N SER A 281 0.61 -9.89 -22.51
CA SER A 281 1.18 -9.49 -23.81
C SER A 281 0.37 -10.02 -24.99
N ILE A 282 -0.20 -11.23 -24.89
CA ILE A 282 -1.06 -11.78 -25.96
C ILE A 282 -2.34 -10.97 -26.12
N VAL A 283 -2.91 -10.44 -25.02
CA VAL A 283 -4.12 -9.60 -25.04
C VAL A 283 -3.79 -8.16 -25.39
N ALA A 284 -2.61 -7.67 -25.03
CA ALA A 284 -2.23 -6.27 -25.25
C ALA A 284 -2.28 -5.91 -26.76
N GLY A 285 -2.83 -4.74 -27.06
CA GLY A 285 -2.94 -4.23 -28.43
C GLY A 285 -4.02 -4.90 -29.31
N THR A 286 -4.77 -5.88 -28.82
CA THR A 286 -5.89 -6.47 -29.57
C THR A 286 -7.14 -5.62 -29.41
N LYS A 287 -7.58 -4.92 -30.48
CA LYS A 287 -8.82 -4.12 -30.48
C LYS A 287 -10.07 -4.97 -30.72
N TYR A 288 -9.92 -6.14 -31.33
CA TYR A 288 -11.03 -7.03 -31.71
C TYR A 288 -10.77 -8.46 -31.24
N ARG A 289 -11.83 -9.14 -30.84
CA ARG A 289 -11.81 -10.56 -30.42
C ARG A 289 -11.10 -11.47 -31.42
N GLY A 290 -11.27 -11.23 -32.73
CA GLY A 290 -10.65 -12.05 -33.78
C GLY A 290 -9.12 -12.02 -33.79
N GLN A 291 -8.51 -10.88 -33.47
CA GLN A 291 -7.04 -10.75 -33.42
C GLN A 291 -6.41 -11.58 -32.29
N PHE A 292 -7.04 -11.57 -31.12
CA PHE A 292 -6.62 -12.41 -29.99
C PHE A 292 -6.76 -13.91 -30.31
N GLU A 293 -7.90 -14.31 -30.91
CA GLU A 293 -8.12 -15.69 -31.32
C GLU A 293 -7.07 -16.15 -32.35
N GLU A 294 -6.71 -15.29 -33.28
CA GLU A 294 -5.70 -15.56 -34.32
C GLU A 294 -4.29 -15.71 -33.72
N ARG A 295 -3.89 -14.83 -32.80
CA ARG A 295 -2.61 -14.96 -32.08
C ARG A 295 -2.50 -16.30 -31.33
N ILE A 296 -3.52 -16.68 -30.57
CA ILE A 296 -3.53 -17.96 -29.86
C ILE A 296 -3.49 -19.13 -30.83
N ARG A 297 -4.22 -19.06 -31.94
CA ARG A 297 -4.19 -20.13 -32.98
C ARG A 297 -2.82 -20.25 -33.63
N THR A 298 -2.12 -19.15 -33.85
CA THR A 298 -0.74 -19.15 -34.39
C THR A 298 0.23 -19.78 -33.38
N ILE A 299 0.16 -19.41 -32.12
CA ILE A 299 0.94 -20.01 -31.04
C ILE A 299 0.67 -21.52 -30.95
N LEU A 300 -0.59 -21.94 -31.00
CA LEU A 300 -0.94 -23.37 -30.98
C LEU A 300 -0.39 -24.15 -32.20
N LYS A 301 -0.45 -23.54 -33.39
CA LYS A 301 0.13 -24.16 -34.60
C LYS A 301 1.65 -24.31 -34.48
N GLU A 302 2.34 -23.36 -33.85
CA GLU A 302 3.79 -23.52 -33.58
C GLU A 302 4.06 -24.61 -32.56
N ILE A 303 3.31 -24.69 -31.45
CA ILE A 303 3.45 -25.75 -30.45
C ILE A 303 3.20 -27.14 -31.06
N GLU A 304 2.21 -27.26 -31.95
CA GLU A 304 1.95 -28.54 -32.67
C GLU A 304 3.09 -29.00 -33.57
N ARG A 305 3.79 -28.05 -34.20
CA ARG A 305 4.96 -28.34 -35.06
C ARG A 305 6.23 -28.62 -34.25
N HIS A 306 6.27 -28.14 -33.00
CA HIS A 306 7.43 -28.25 -32.11
C HIS A 306 7.08 -29.00 -30.81
N PRO A 307 6.97 -30.35 -30.87
CA PRO A 307 6.60 -31.18 -29.73
C PRO A 307 7.63 -31.19 -28.59
N GLU A 308 8.81 -30.64 -28.83
CA GLU A 308 9.83 -30.39 -27.81
C GLU A 308 9.46 -29.24 -26.85
N VAL A 309 8.53 -28.35 -27.22
CA VAL A 309 8.11 -27.20 -26.40
C VAL A 309 7.14 -27.65 -25.31
N ILE A 310 7.43 -27.26 -24.08
CA ILE A 310 6.53 -27.31 -22.92
C ILE A 310 6.16 -25.86 -22.57
N VAL A 311 4.88 -25.58 -22.54
CA VAL A 311 4.38 -24.25 -22.23
C VAL A 311 4.16 -24.11 -20.74
N PHE A 312 4.71 -23.08 -20.13
CA PHE A 312 4.38 -22.69 -18.77
C PHE A 312 3.39 -21.51 -18.80
N ILE A 313 2.33 -21.63 -18.05
CA ILE A 313 1.29 -20.59 -17.93
C ILE A 313 1.10 -20.28 -16.46
N ASP A 314 1.59 -19.12 -16.06
CA ASP A 314 1.29 -18.61 -14.73
C ASP A 314 -0.14 -18.08 -14.67
N GLU A 315 -0.76 -18.12 -13.50
CA GLU A 315 -2.15 -17.76 -13.31
C GLU A 315 -3.11 -18.40 -14.35
N ILE A 316 -2.96 -19.71 -14.61
CA ILE A 316 -3.72 -20.44 -15.64
C ILE A 316 -5.25 -20.25 -15.52
N HIS A 317 -5.75 -19.83 -14.37
CA HIS A 317 -7.16 -19.52 -14.15
C HIS A 317 -7.63 -18.30 -14.97
N THR A 318 -6.74 -17.38 -15.32
CA THR A 318 -7.06 -16.20 -16.14
C THR A 318 -7.52 -16.59 -17.55
N ILE A 319 -7.00 -17.70 -18.05
CA ILE A 319 -7.37 -18.23 -19.37
C ILE A 319 -8.72 -18.96 -19.29
N ILE A 320 -8.98 -19.65 -18.17
CA ILE A 320 -10.07 -20.61 -18.03
C ILE A 320 -11.29 -19.98 -17.39
N GLY A 321 -11.11 -18.96 -16.56
CA GLY A 321 -12.15 -18.31 -15.74
C GLY A 321 -12.78 -17.05 -16.30
N ALA A 322 -12.33 -16.53 -17.40
CA ALA A 322 -12.78 -15.26 -17.99
C ALA A 322 -14.16 -15.31 -18.67
N GLY A 323 -15.10 -16.11 -18.15
CA GLY A 323 -16.39 -16.37 -18.79
C GLY A 323 -17.64 -15.88 -18.05
N SER A 324 -17.53 -15.05 -16.99
CA SER A 324 -18.72 -14.64 -16.21
C SER A 324 -19.27 -13.24 -16.57
N VAL A 325 -18.60 -12.46 -17.40
CA VAL A 325 -19.10 -11.16 -17.87
C VAL A 325 -19.34 -11.24 -19.37
N ALA A 326 -20.55 -10.93 -19.82
CA ALA A 326 -20.93 -10.90 -21.23
C ALA A 326 -20.00 -9.96 -22.01
N GLY A 327 -19.07 -10.55 -22.79
CA GLY A 327 -18.10 -9.80 -23.62
C GLY A 327 -16.62 -10.12 -23.35
N THR A 328 -16.27 -10.93 -22.34
CA THR A 328 -14.88 -11.31 -22.07
C THR A 328 -14.38 -12.40 -23.00
N MET A 329 -13.12 -12.29 -23.43
CA MET A 329 -12.44 -13.17 -24.39
C MET A 329 -12.27 -14.57 -23.81
N ASP A 330 -12.89 -15.58 -24.42
CA ASP A 330 -12.90 -16.97 -23.93
C ASP A 330 -11.73 -17.77 -24.53
N ALA A 331 -10.51 -17.49 -24.10
CA ALA A 331 -9.31 -18.24 -24.52
C ALA A 331 -9.41 -19.74 -24.19
N ALA A 332 -10.19 -20.07 -23.17
CA ALA A 332 -10.41 -21.43 -22.75
C ALA A 332 -11.00 -22.29 -23.87
N ASN A 333 -11.93 -21.76 -24.68
CA ASN A 333 -12.57 -22.51 -25.73
C ASN A 333 -11.62 -22.89 -26.88
N ILE A 334 -10.52 -22.11 -27.04
CA ILE A 334 -9.52 -22.38 -28.08
C ILE A 334 -8.47 -23.38 -27.56
N LEU A 335 -8.04 -23.22 -26.29
CA LEU A 335 -7.01 -24.07 -25.68
C LEU A 335 -7.54 -25.45 -25.23
N LYS A 336 -8.82 -25.54 -24.81
CA LYS A 336 -9.43 -26.82 -24.41
C LYS A 336 -9.28 -27.96 -25.41
N PRO A 337 -9.51 -27.78 -26.73
CA PRO A 337 -9.31 -28.83 -27.70
C PRO A 337 -7.87 -29.28 -27.81
N ALA A 338 -6.91 -28.37 -27.79
CA ALA A 338 -5.47 -28.66 -27.85
C ALA A 338 -5.01 -29.46 -26.63
N LEU A 339 -5.38 -29.04 -25.44
CA LEU A 339 -5.13 -29.77 -24.19
C LEU A 339 -5.85 -31.12 -24.17
N ALA A 340 -7.10 -31.16 -24.65
CA ALA A 340 -7.88 -32.40 -24.70
C ALA A 340 -7.33 -33.45 -25.62
N ARG A 341 -6.77 -33.07 -26.77
CA ARG A 341 -6.15 -33.99 -27.75
C ARG A 341 -4.73 -34.37 -27.39
N GLY A 342 -4.10 -33.71 -26.42
CA GLY A 342 -2.68 -33.91 -26.05
C GLY A 342 -1.69 -33.33 -27.06
N MET A 343 -2.13 -32.32 -27.81
CA MET A 343 -1.33 -31.66 -28.85
C MET A 343 -0.32 -30.67 -28.24
N MET A 344 -0.52 -30.28 -26.96
CA MET A 344 0.42 -29.47 -26.22
C MET A 344 0.65 -30.04 -24.84
N GLN A 345 1.88 -29.91 -24.32
CA GLN A 345 2.24 -30.13 -22.93
C GLN A 345 2.23 -28.75 -22.21
N CYS A 346 1.56 -28.66 -21.08
CA CYS A 346 1.41 -27.45 -20.34
C CYS A 346 1.70 -27.68 -18.85
N ILE A 347 2.45 -26.77 -18.27
CA ILE A 347 2.58 -26.60 -16.81
C ILE A 347 1.74 -25.38 -16.42
N GLY A 348 0.74 -25.54 -15.56
CA GLY A 348 -0.04 -24.42 -15.05
C GLY A 348 0.37 -24.07 -13.63
N ALA A 349 0.25 -22.81 -13.24
CA ALA A 349 0.34 -22.39 -11.86
C ALA A 349 -0.92 -21.59 -11.47
N THR A 350 -1.42 -21.80 -10.23
CA THR A 350 -2.63 -21.11 -9.74
C THR A 350 -2.73 -21.22 -8.23
N THR A 351 -3.68 -20.51 -7.62
CA THR A 351 -4.06 -20.69 -6.21
C THR A 351 -5.09 -21.82 -6.05
N LEU A 352 -5.29 -22.29 -4.82
CA LEU A 352 -6.27 -23.34 -4.54
C LEU A 352 -7.70 -22.87 -4.82
N ASP A 353 -8.01 -21.65 -4.47
CA ASP A 353 -9.34 -21.08 -4.65
C ASP A 353 -9.68 -20.88 -6.12
N GLU A 354 -8.74 -20.33 -6.89
CA GLU A 354 -8.93 -20.15 -8.33
C GLU A 354 -8.96 -21.50 -9.07
N TYR A 355 -8.18 -22.50 -8.61
CA TYR A 355 -8.26 -23.85 -9.12
C TYR A 355 -9.68 -24.43 -8.98
N ARG A 356 -10.27 -24.32 -7.80
CA ARG A 356 -11.63 -24.78 -7.51
C ARG A 356 -12.70 -24.05 -8.33
N LYS A 357 -12.54 -22.73 -8.49
CA LYS A 357 -13.51 -21.92 -9.24
C LYS A 357 -13.46 -22.16 -10.74
N SER A 358 -12.29 -22.38 -11.32
CA SER A 358 -12.04 -22.37 -12.75
C SER A 358 -11.82 -23.77 -13.34
N ILE A 359 -10.87 -24.56 -12.81
CA ILE A 359 -10.46 -25.84 -13.40
C ILE A 359 -11.31 -27.01 -12.88
N GLU A 360 -11.57 -27.07 -11.57
CA GLU A 360 -12.29 -28.21 -10.95
C GLU A 360 -13.74 -28.27 -11.39
N LYS A 361 -14.37 -27.15 -11.72
CA LYS A 361 -15.74 -27.10 -12.25
C LYS A 361 -15.85 -27.59 -13.70
N ASP A 362 -14.75 -27.58 -14.44
CA ASP A 362 -14.69 -28.04 -15.81
C ASP A 362 -14.11 -29.47 -15.87
N GLY A 363 -15.01 -30.45 -15.91
CA GLY A 363 -14.61 -31.87 -15.92
C GLY A 363 -13.76 -32.30 -17.13
N ALA A 364 -13.69 -31.51 -18.21
CA ALA A 364 -12.82 -31.76 -19.34
C ALA A 364 -11.37 -31.38 -19.02
N LEU A 365 -11.18 -30.28 -18.32
CA LEU A 365 -9.87 -29.81 -17.89
C LEU A 365 -9.33 -30.59 -16.68
N GLU A 366 -10.17 -30.85 -15.68
CA GLU A 366 -9.79 -31.65 -14.49
C GLU A 366 -9.19 -33.00 -14.86
N ARG A 367 -9.72 -33.66 -15.90
CA ARG A 367 -9.21 -34.95 -16.38
C ARG A 367 -7.84 -34.84 -17.09
N ARG A 368 -7.36 -33.65 -17.42
CA ARG A 368 -6.13 -33.41 -18.17
C ARG A 368 -5.01 -32.89 -17.29
N PHE A 369 -5.34 -32.18 -16.23
CA PHE A 369 -4.37 -31.67 -15.29
C PHE A 369 -4.17 -32.60 -14.09
N GLN A 370 -2.93 -32.66 -13.61
CA GLN A 370 -2.57 -33.36 -12.40
C GLN A 370 -2.11 -32.36 -11.36
N LYS A 371 -2.78 -32.36 -10.22
CA LYS A 371 -2.47 -31.47 -9.09
C LYS A 371 -1.10 -31.75 -8.49
N VAL A 372 -0.33 -30.71 -8.25
CA VAL A 372 0.90 -30.68 -7.46
C VAL A 372 0.73 -29.56 -6.43
N ILE A 373 0.63 -29.93 -5.17
CA ILE A 373 0.47 -28.96 -4.09
C ILE A 373 1.85 -28.39 -3.74
N VAL A 374 1.94 -27.07 -3.66
CA VAL A 374 3.15 -26.33 -3.30
C VAL A 374 2.90 -25.64 -1.96
N GLU A 375 3.52 -26.15 -0.92
CA GLU A 375 3.42 -25.59 0.42
C GLU A 375 4.45 -24.44 0.61
N PRO A 376 4.19 -23.49 1.54
CA PRO A 376 5.20 -22.50 1.93
C PRO A 376 6.48 -23.18 2.40
N THR A 377 7.63 -22.56 2.14
CA THR A 377 8.93 -23.05 2.63
C THR A 377 9.05 -22.89 4.15
N THR A 378 9.81 -23.77 4.78
CA THR A 378 10.17 -23.65 6.19
C THR A 378 11.13 -22.48 6.42
N THR A 379 11.30 -22.05 7.66
CA THR A 379 12.26 -21.00 8.02
C THR A 379 13.70 -21.37 7.68
N GLU A 380 14.07 -22.67 7.81
CA GLU A 380 15.39 -23.17 7.46
C GLU A 380 15.63 -23.16 5.95
N GLU A 381 14.68 -23.66 5.16
CA GLU A 381 14.73 -23.61 3.72
C GLU A 381 14.76 -22.17 3.19
N THR A 382 13.97 -21.29 3.77
CA THR A 382 13.96 -19.86 3.43
C THR A 382 15.31 -19.21 3.67
N LEU A 383 15.95 -19.51 4.81
CA LEU A 383 17.29 -19.01 5.10
C LEU A 383 18.32 -19.48 4.05
N GLN A 384 18.23 -20.74 3.60
CA GLN A 384 19.11 -21.25 2.55
C GLN A 384 18.84 -20.56 1.21
N ILE A 385 17.58 -20.29 0.89
CA ILE A 385 17.21 -19.53 -0.31
C ILE A 385 17.84 -18.13 -0.26
N LEU A 386 17.65 -17.39 0.84
CA LEU A 386 18.24 -16.06 0.99
C LEU A 386 19.77 -16.08 0.85
N LYS A 387 20.46 -17.06 1.43
CA LYS A 387 21.92 -17.22 1.28
C LYS A 387 22.37 -17.43 -0.16
N ASN A 388 21.57 -18.11 -0.97
CA ASN A 388 21.92 -18.37 -2.36
C ASN A 388 21.62 -17.21 -3.31
N ILE A 389 20.65 -16.35 -2.97
CA ILE A 389 20.30 -15.20 -3.81
C ILE A 389 20.97 -13.91 -3.37
N LYS A 390 21.51 -13.86 -2.14
CA LYS A 390 22.05 -12.64 -1.54
C LYS A 390 23.07 -11.90 -2.42
N ASP A 391 23.98 -12.64 -3.06
CA ASP A 391 25.07 -12.05 -3.86
C ASP A 391 24.53 -11.16 -4.99
N ARG A 392 23.37 -11.50 -5.57
CA ARG A 392 22.71 -10.70 -6.61
C ARG A 392 22.14 -9.41 -6.05
N TYR A 393 21.49 -9.48 -4.88
CA TYR A 393 20.94 -8.30 -4.18
C TYR A 393 22.05 -7.42 -3.62
N GLU A 394 23.14 -8.01 -3.10
CA GLU A 394 24.34 -7.30 -2.68
C GLU A 394 24.95 -6.49 -3.81
N HIS A 395 25.04 -7.09 -5.00
CA HIS A 395 25.56 -6.41 -6.18
C HIS A 395 24.60 -5.31 -6.68
N HIS A 396 23.27 -5.58 -6.65
CA HIS A 396 22.27 -4.63 -7.15
C HIS A 396 22.15 -3.39 -6.27
N HIS A 397 22.15 -3.58 -4.95
CA HIS A 397 21.96 -2.49 -3.98
C HIS A 397 23.28 -1.94 -3.42
N GLN A 398 24.44 -2.49 -3.81
CA GLN A 398 25.77 -2.10 -3.28
C GLN A 398 25.86 -2.21 -1.74
N VAL A 399 25.29 -3.27 -1.17
CA VAL A 399 25.24 -3.57 0.27
C VAL A 399 25.79 -4.96 0.56
N THR A 400 26.06 -5.27 1.83
CA THR A 400 26.45 -6.62 2.27
C THR A 400 25.52 -7.12 3.35
N TYR A 401 25.03 -8.38 3.21
CA TYR A 401 24.19 -9.05 4.20
C TYR A 401 25.02 -10.09 4.97
N SER A 402 25.15 -9.90 6.27
CA SER A 402 25.74 -10.93 7.14
C SER A 402 24.76 -12.08 7.37
N ASP A 403 25.28 -13.26 7.73
CA ASP A 403 24.44 -14.44 8.04
C ASP A 403 23.47 -14.17 9.20
N GLU A 404 23.86 -13.33 10.15
CA GLU A 404 23.05 -12.92 11.29
C GLU A 404 21.88 -12.05 10.84
N VAL A 405 22.12 -11.12 9.92
CA VAL A 405 21.08 -10.27 9.29
C VAL A 405 20.08 -11.12 8.51
N LEU A 406 20.53 -12.10 7.74
CA LEU A 406 19.62 -13.01 7.02
C LEU A 406 18.73 -13.84 7.97
N GLN A 407 19.31 -14.33 9.06
CA GLN A 407 18.55 -15.05 10.10
C GLN A 407 17.53 -14.11 10.76
N LEU A 408 17.92 -12.86 11.01
CA LEU A 408 17.04 -11.86 11.58
C LEU A 408 15.88 -11.53 10.62
N ILE A 409 16.15 -11.35 9.33
CA ILE A 409 15.11 -11.14 8.32
C ILE A 409 14.08 -12.26 8.35
N VAL A 410 14.52 -13.54 8.32
CA VAL A 410 13.61 -14.69 8.37
C VAL A 410 12.80 -14.69 9.67
N LYS A 411 13.44 -14.45 10.81
CA LYS A 411 12.79 -14.42 12.13
C LYS A 411 11.77 -13.31 12.26
N LEU A 412 12.09 -12.09 11.77
CA LEU A 412 11.20 -10.96 11.85
C LEU A 412 10.02 -11.11 10.88
N THR A 413 10.26 -11.59 9.68
CA THR A 413 9.19 -11.82 8.69
C THR A 413 8.25 -12.93 9.10
N ASP A 414 8.76 -14.00 9.73
CA ASP A 414 7.90 -15.07 10.27
C ASP A 414 6.95 -14.53 11.33
N ARG A 415 7.47 -13.66 12.19
CA ARG A 415 6.73 -13.14 13.34
C ARG A 415 5.80 -11.97 13.00
N TYR A 416 6.20 -11.08 12.08
CA TYR A 416 5.53 -9.79 11.90
C TYR A 416 4.80 -9.65 10.56
N VAL A 417 5.16 -10.42 9.54
CA VAL A 417 4.51 -10.42 8.23
C VAL A 417 3.61 -11.65 8.12
N SER A 418 2.30 -11.46 8.38
CA SER A 418 1.32 -12.55 8.42
C SER A 418 0.43 -12.65 7.17
N ASP A 419 0.44 -11.65 6.31
CA ASP A 419 -0.39 -11.54 5.11
C ASP A 419 0.24 -12.18 3.87
N ARG A 420 1.50 -12.61 3.97
CA ARG A 420 2.28 -13.24 2.89
C ARG A 420 2.95 -14.53 3.37
N PHE A 421 3.38 -15.34 2.41
CA PHE A 421 3.99 -16.64 2.67
C PHE A 421 5.49 -16.65 2.36
N PHE A 422 6.21 -17.56 2.99
CA PHE A 422 7.59 -17.85 2.64
C PHE A 422 7.70 -18.57 1.27
N PRO A 423 8.77 -18.28 0.47
CA PRO A 423 9.93 -17.43 0.76
C PRO A 423 9.73 -15.95 0.44
N ASP A 424 8.70 -15.58 -0.31
CA ASP A 424 8.45 -14.27 -0.90
C ASP A 424 8.55 -13.12 0.12
N LYS A 425 7.86 -13.24 1.27
CA LYS A 425 7.90 -12.21 2.33
C LYS A 425 9.31 -11.94 2.87
N ALA A 426 10.21 -12.93 2.83
CA ALA A 426 11.58 -12.75 3.29
C ALA A 426 12.46 -12.12 2.20
N ILE A 427 12.20 -12.47 0.95
CA ILE A 427 12.86 -11.87 -0.23
C ILE A 427 12.47 -10.40 -0.36
N ASP A 428 11.19 -10.07 -0.19
CA ASP A 428 10.70 -8.69 -0.21
C ASP A 428 11.42 -7.82 0.84
N VAL A 429 11.56 -8.33 2.08
CA VAL A 429 12.27 -7.59 3.12
C VAL A 429 13.77 -7.47 2.81
N LEU A 430 14.38 -8.50 2.24
CA LEU A 430 15.78 -8.44 1.80
C LEU A 430 15.98 -7.31 0.78
N ASP A 431 15.12 -7.25 -0.22
CA ASP A 431 15.14 -6.26 -1.29
C ASP A 431 14.87 -4.85 -0.77
N GLU A 432 13.83 -4.68 0.04
CA GLU A 432 13.44 -3.39 0.64
C GLU A 432 14.53 -2.82 1.56
N VAL A 433 15.18 -3.68 2.37
CA VAL A 433 16.30 -3.25 3.23
C VAL A 433 17.47 -2.79 2.37
N GLY A 434 17.84 -3.54 1.33
CA GLY A 434 18.91 -3.16 0.41
C GLY A 434 18.63 -1.82 -0.26
N SER A 435 17.44 -1.66 -0.82
CA SER A 435 16.98 -0.43 -1.47
C SER A 435 16.98 0.77 -0.51
N HIS A 436 16.46 0.59 0.71
CA HIS A 436 16.40 1.65 1.72
C HIS A 436 17.78 2.14 2.11
N ILE A 437 18.73 1.23 2.33
CA ILE A 437 20.11 1.57 2.70
C ILE A 437 20.84 2.22 1.53
N HIS A 438 20.68 1.69 0.32
CA HIS A 438 21.25 2.28 -0.88
C HIS A 438 20.82 3.75 -1.05
N LEU A 439 19.51 4.04 -0.89
CA LEU A 439 18.98 5.41 -0.98
C LEU A 439 19.49 6.33 0.14
N GLN A 440 19.71 5.81 1.34
CA GLN A 440 20.23 6.61 2.46
C GLN A 440 21.72 6.96 2.29
N HIS A 441 22.50 6.10 1.64
CA HIS A 441 23.95 6.25 1.48
C HIS A 441 24.38 6.61 0.06
N ALA A 442 23.42 6.84 -0.86
CA ALA A 442 23.71 7.32 -2.21
C ALA A 442 24.19 8.78 -2.18
N GLU A 443 25.35 9.03 -1.56
CA GLU A 443 26.04 10.30 -1.73
C GLU A 443 26.60 10.37 -3.15
N VAL A 444 26.22 11.43 -3.89
CA VAL A 444 26.77 11.67 -5.21
C VAL A 444 28.28 11.84 -5.07
N PRO A 445 29.11 11.07 -5.79
CA PRO A 445 30.56 11.21 -5.72
C PRO A 445 31.00 12.66 -5.93
N LYS A 446 31.97 13.11 -5.13
CA LYS A 446 32.49 14.49 -5.22
C LYS A 446 32.95 14.84 -6.62
N GLU A 447 33.52 13.88 -7.36
CA GLU A 447 33.91 14.04 -8.75
C GLU A 447 32.75 14.50 -9.65
N ILE A 448 31.56 13.94 -9.50
CA ILE A 448 30.34 14.31 -10.24
C ILE A 448 29.90 15.72 -9.86
N VAL A 449 29.88 16.03 -8.56
CA VAL A 449 29.50 17.36 -8.06
C VAL A 449 30.50 18.43 -8.54
N ASP A 450 31.79 18.13 -8.51
CA ASP A 450 32.83 19.05 -8.97
C ASP A 450 32.74 19.31 -10.50
N LEU A 451 32.52 18.26 -11.29
CA LEU A 451 32.27 18.37 -12.72
C LEU A 451 31.01 19.18 -13.05
N GLN A 452 29.93 19.01 -12.31
CA GLN A 452 28.70 19.80 -12.48
C GLN A 452 28.94 21.27 -12.17
N ASN A 453 29.69 21.59 -11.12
CA ASN A 453 30.05 22.95 -10.75
C ASN A 453 30.98 23.59 -11.83
N GLU A 454 31.95 22.84 -12.34
CA GLU A 454 32.83 23.32 -13.42
C GLU A 454 32.03 23.60 -14.71
N ILE A 455 31.10 22.74 -15.07
CA ILE A 455 30.22 22.95 -16.23
C ILE A 455 29.38 24.21 -16.06
N GLU A 456 28.83 24.45 -14.86
CA GLU A 456 28.05 25.66 -14.58
C GLU A 456 28.92 26.93 -14.67
N GLU A 457 30.15 26.91 -14.14
CA GLU A 457 31.10 28.02 -14.30
C GLU A 457 31.46 28.28 -15.78
N ILE A 458 31.71 27.21 -16.56
CA ILE A 458 31.99 27.33 -17.98
C ILE A 458 30.80 27.91 -18.73
N LYS A 459 29.57 27.49 -18.40
CA LYS A 459 28.33 28.07 -18.98
C LYS A 459 28.22 29.57 -18.69
N GLN A 460 28.51 30.00 -17.46
CA GLN A 460 28.50 31.41 -17.10
C GLN A 460 29.60 32.22 -17.86
N LYS A 461 30.80 31.66 -17.94
CA LYS A 461 31.91 32.28 -18.71
C LYS A 461 31.56 32.40 -20.20
N LYS A 462 30.95 31.38 -20.79
CA LYS A 462 30.43 31.38 -22.16
C LYS A 462 29.38 32.48 -22.38
N GLN A 463 28.38 32.58 -21.48
CA GLN A 463 27.35 33.62 -21.56
C GLN A 463 27.94 35.03 -21.48
N ASN A 464 28.92 35.25 -20.61
CA ASN A 464 29.58 36.52 -20.46
C ASN A 464 30.44 36.88 -21.73
N ALA A 465 31.09 35.87 -22.32
CA ALA A 465 31.83 36.08 -23.58
C ALA A 465 30.89 36.43 -24.75
N VAL A 466 29.71 35.81 -24.82
CA VAL A 466 28.66 36.14 -25.82
C VAL A 466 28.13 37.56 -25.59
N LYS A 467 27.84 37.95 -24.33
CA LYS A 467 27.42 39.33 -24.01
C LYS A 467 28.44 40.39 -24.40
N ASN A 468 29.71 40.05 -24.28
CA ASN A 468 30.84 40.94 -24.66
C ASN A 468 31.23 40.84 -26.15
N GLN A 469 30.42 40.15 -26.99
CA GLN A 469 30.62 39.92 -28.43
C GLN A 469 31.99 39.27 -28.80
N ASN A 470 32.59 38.55 -27.85
CA ASN A 470 33.83 37.81 -28.09
C ASN A 470 33.52 36.37 -28.47
N PHE A 471 33.15 36.15 -29.73
CA PHE A 471 32.70 34.87 -30.26
C PHE A 471 33.78 33.78 -30.30
N GLU A 472 35.05 34.17 -30.43
CA GLU A 472 36.21 33.25 -30.43
C GLU A 472 36.41 32.62 -29.06
N MET A 473 36.33 33.42 -27.99
CA MET A 473 36.37 32.90 -26.62
C MET A 473 35.12 32.09 -26.27
N ALA A 474 33.94 32.48 -26.76
CA ALA A 474 32.71 31.74 -26.55
C ALA A 474 32.73 30.36 -27.22
N ALA A 475 33.36 30.22 -28.39
CA ALA A 475 33.62 28.94 -29.05
C ALA A 475 34.56 28.05 -28.24
N GLY A 476 35.66 28.61 -27.71
CA GLY A 476 36.56 27.86 -26.81
C GLY A 476 35.89 27.37 -25.51
N PHE A 477 35.01 28.17 -24.94
CA PHE A 477 34.21 27.72 -23.75
C PHE A 477 33.17 26.67 -24.10
N ARG A 478 32.61 26.71 -25.31
CA ARG A 478 31.71 25.65 -25.79
C ARG A 478 32.43 24.31 -25.91
N ASP A 479 33.61 24.29 -26.47
CA ASP A 479 34.42 23.07 -26.65
C ASP A 479 34.80 22.49 -25.27
N GLN A 480 35.19 23.35 -24.32
CA GLN A 480 35.42 22.93 -22.92
C GLN A 480 34.17 22.39 -22.24
N GLN A 481 33.02 23.01 -22.48
CA GLN A 481 31.73 22.54 -21.94
C GLN A 481 31.43 21.12 -22.44
N VAL A 482 31.54 20.85 -23.74
CA VAL A 482 31.27 19.53 -24.34
C VAL A 482 32.23 18.48 -23.79
N GLU A 483 33.52 18.83 -23.62
CA GLU A 483 34.52 17.93 -23.04
C GLU A 483 34.15 17.54 -21.58
N ARG A 484 33.73 18.53 -20.76
CA ARG A 484 33.32 18.29 -19.36
C ARG A 484 31.97 17.56 -19.24
N GLU A 485 31.05 17.85 -20.15
CA GLU A 485 29.76 17.09 -20.20
C GLU A 485 30.02 15.62 -20.55
N LYS A 486 30.96 15.30 -21.43
CA LYS A 486 31.35 13.93 -21.73
C LYS A 486 31.99 13.23 -20.53
N GLN A 487 32.89 13.93 -19.82
CA GLN A 487 33.50 13.39 -18.59
C GLN A 487 32.47 13.17 -17.49
N LEU A 488 31.45 14.03 -17.39
CA LEU A 488 30.36 13.87 -16.47
C LEU A 488 29.53 12.63 -16.82
N GLU A 489 29.23 12.41 -18.11
CA GLU A 489 28.49 11.25 -18.59
C GLU A 489 29.26 9.95 -18.31
N GLU A 490 30.56 9.90 -18.55
CA GLU A 490 31.44 8.78 -18.23
C GLU A 490 31.54 8.53 -16.71
N ALA A 491 31.57 9.58 -15.88
CA ALA A 491 31.60 9.47 -14.43
C ALA A 491 30.25 8.98 -13.88
N GLN A 492 29.13 9.46 -14.43
CA GLN A 492 27.79 8.99 -14.09
C GLN A 492 27.60 7.52 -14.46
N HIS A 493 28.04 7.09 -15.64
CA HIS A 493 27.96 5.70 -16.07
C HIS A 493 28.78 4.76 -15.17
N ARG A 494 30.00 5.17 -14.77
CA ARG A 494 30.81 4.40 -13.81
C ARG A 494 30.17 4.31 -12.43
N TRP A 495 29.48 5.37 -11.99
CA TRP A 495 28.77 5.39 -10.74
C TRP A 495 27.49 4.52 -10.80
N GLU A 496 26.71 4.58 -11.91
CA GLU A 496 25.55 3.73 -12.15
C GLU A 496 25.90 2.24 -12.27
N GLU A 497 27.07 1.91 -12.84
CA GLU A 497 27.57 0.54 -12.93
C GLU A 497 28.16 0.01 -11.60
N GLY A 498 28.19 0.84 -10.55
CA GLY A 498 28.65 0.44 -9.22
C GLY A 498 30.15 0.27 -9.08
N GLU A 499 30.95 0.80 -10.01
CA GLU A 499 32.41 0.77 -9.92
C GLU A 499 33.00 1.72 -8.86
N VAL A 500 32.18 2.65 -8.33
CA VAL A 500 32.60 3.68 -7.37
C VAL A 500 31.67 3.67 -6.17
N GLY A 501 31.98 2.85 -5.15
CA GLY A 501 31.27 2.84 -3.88
C GLY A 501 31.77 1.75 -2.96
N GLU A 502 32.00 2.04 -1.68
CA GLU A 502 32.20 1.01 -0.66
C GLU A 502 30.84 0.37 -0.36
N GLN A 503 30.78 -0.98 -0.40
CA GLN A 503 29.58 -1.71 -0.01
C GLN A 503 29.26 -1.44 1.45
N VAL A 504 28.03 -1.03 1.71
CA VAL A 504 27.57 -0.71 3.08
C VAL A 504 27.07 -1.99 3.76
N ALA A 505 27.64 -2.32 4.93
CA ALA A 505 27.17 -3.46 5.70
C ALA A 505 25.84 -3.13 6.41
N ILE A 506 24.84 -3.98 6.20
CA ILE A 506 23.53 -3.85 6.82
C ILE A 506 23.59 -4.25 8.28
N THR A 507 22.99 -3.43 9.15
CA THR A 507 22.87 -3.67 10.58
C THR A 507 21.50 -4.27 10.97
N GLU A 508 21.45 -4.93 12.12
CA GLU A 508 20.21 -5.49 12.66
C GLU A 508 19.14 -4.42 12.91
N ASP A 509 19.55 -3.23 13.34
CA ASP A 509 18.64 -2.11 13.61
C ASP A 509 17.97 -1.61 12.33
N GLN A 510 18.69 -1.55 11.22
CA GLN A 510 18.16 -1.15 9.92
C GLN A 510 17.12 -2.14 9.40
N VAL A 511 17.36 -3.45 9.57
CA VAL A 511 16.36 -4.48 9.24
C VAL A 511 15.10 -4.29 10.07
N ALA A 512 15.26 -4.04 11.37
CA ALA A 512 14.13 -3.81 12.26
C ALA A 512 13.33 -2.54 11.88
N ASP A 513 14.01 -1.49 11.41
CA ASP A 513 13.36 -0.25 10.92
C ASP A 513 12.51 -0.51 9.67
N VAL A 514 13.07 -1.21 8.69
CA VAL A 514 12.36 -1.52 7.46
C VAL A 514 11.16 -2.44 7.74
N VAL A 515 11.32 -3.48 8.54
CA VAL A 515 10.18 -4.33 8.94
C VAL A 515 9.14 -3.53 9.72
N SER A 516 9.57 -2.57 10.55
CA SER A 516 8.67 -1.65 11.25
C SER A 516 7.90 -0.76 10.29
N MET A 517 8.54 -0.26 9.24
CA MET A 517 7.93 0.58 8.21
C MET A 517 6.89 -0.23 7.39
N MET A 518 7.24 -1.44 6.97
CA MET A 518 6.35 -2.32 6.19
C MET A 518 5.12 -2.78 6.97
N THR A 519 5.30 -3.10 8.26
CA THR A 519 4.24 -3.70 9.09
C THR A 519 3.49 -2.70 9.95
N GLY A 520 4.02 -1.48 10.11
CA GLY A 520 3.50 -0.48 11.06
C GLY A 520 3.79 -0.82 12.54
N VAL A 521 4.62 -1.86 12.81
CA VAL A 521 4.94 -2.33 14.16
C VAL A 521 6.30 -1.77 14.57
N PRO A 522 6.46 -1.08 15.71
CA PRO A 522 7.74 -0.54 16.14
C PRO A 522 8.69 -1.65 16.63
N VAL A 523 9.27 -2.41 15.70
CA VAL A 523 10.09 -3.61 15.96
C VAL A 523 11.34 -3.29 16.78
N GLN A 524 12.02 -2.17 16.52
CA GLN A 524 13.18 -1.74 17.29
C GLN A 524 12.88 -1.52 18.77
N ARG A 525 11.73 -0.90 19.07
CA ARG A 525 11.30 -0.70 20.46
C ARG A 525 11.00 -2.02 21.18
N MET A 526 10.80 -3.10 20.43
CA MET A 526 10.43 -4.40 21.00
C MET A 526 11.64 -5.29 21.30
N GLN A 527 12.81 -5.12 20.68
CA GLN A 527 13.95 -6.02 20.87
C GLN A 527 14.83 -5.66 22.09
N GLN A 528 15.28 -4.41 22.24
CA GLN A 528 16.23 -4.06 23.30
C GLN A 528 15.58 -3.54 24.58
N SER A 529 14.41 -2.92 24.47
CA SER A 529 13.70 -2.33 25.62
C SER A 529 12.47 -3.11 26.08
N GLU A 530 12.08 -4.20 25.37
CA GLU A 530 10.85 -4.94 25.70
C GLU A 530 10.84 -5.43 27.15
N GLY A 531 11.94 -5.99 27.62
CA GLY A 531 12.06 -6.42 29.02
C GLY A 531 11.97 -5.27 30.02
N LEU A 532 12.62 -4.15 29.75
CA LEU A 532 12.56 -2.96 30.60
C LEU A 532 11.19 -2.26 30.52
N ARG A 533 10.63 -2.14 29.33
CA ARG A 533 9.29 -1.57 29.13
C ARG A 533 8.20 -2.42 29.78
N LEU A 534 8.24 -3.73 29.60
CA LEU A 534 7.32 -4.65 30.28
C LEU A 534 7.46 -4.55 31.79
N ARG A 535 8.67 -4.32 32.30
CA ARG A 535 8.95 -4.12 33.73
C ARG A 535 8.35 -2.82 34.23
N ASN A 536 8.48 -1.73 33.47
CA ASN A 536 8.00 -0.39 33.83
C ASN A 536 6.52 -0.15 33.52
N MET A 537 5.89 -1.01 32.72
CA MET A 537 4.52 -0.87 32.23
C MET A 537 3.52 -0.56 33.34
N ALA A 538 3.61 -1.29 34.49
CA ALA A 538 2.72 -1.05 35.61
C ALA A 538 2.89 0.37 36.20
N THR A 539 4.11 0.84 36.31
CA THR A 539 4.43 2.15 36.91
C THR A 539 3.92 3.29 36.00
N GLU A 540 4.16 3.19 34.70
CA GLU A 540 3.76 4.21 33.76
C GLU A 540 2.22 4.26 33.56
N LEU A 541 1.56 3.10 33.48
CA LEU A 541 0.11 3.06 33.41
C LEU A 541 -0.57 3.60 34.68
N LYS A 542 0.00 3.38 35.86
CA LYS A 542 -0.50 3.94 37.13
C LYS A 542 -0.41 5.46 37.21
N GLN A 543 0.54 6.09 36.53
CA GLN A 543 0.66 7.55 36.45
C GLN A 543 -0.47 8.19 35.64
N VAL A 544 -1.01 7.46 34.68
CA VAL A 544 -2.01 7.97 33.73
C VAL A 544 -3.43 7.52 34.07
N VAL A 545 -3.58 6.30 34.62
CA VAL A 545 -4.89 5.75 35.01
C VAL A 545 -5.00 5.73 36.51
N VAL A 546 -5.84 6.59 37.05
CA VAL A 546 -5.99 6.86 38.48
C VAL A 546 -6.86 5.81 39.17
N ALA A 547 -6.49 5.43 40.39
CA ALA A 547 -7.23 4.60 41.34
C ALA A 547 -7.58 3.19 40.84
N GLN A 548 -6.83 2.63 39.88
CA GLN A 548 -7.05 1.28 39.35
C GLN A 548 -5.80 0.40 39.48
N ASP A 549 -4.97 0.62 40.51
CA ASP A 549 -3.67 -0.05 40.67
C ASP A 549 -3.75 -1.56 40.63
N LYS A 550 -4.73 -2.17 41.31
CA LYS A 550 -4.93 -3.61 41.32
C LYS A 550 -5.31 -4.18 39.97
N ALA A 551 -6.12 -3.43 39.22
CA ALA A 551 -6.53 -3.80 37.86
C ALA A 551 -5.32 -3.79 36.92
N ILE A 552 -4.51 -2.73 36.97
CA ILE A 552 -3.30 -2.56 36.16
C ILE A 552 -2.29 -3.67 36.48
N GLU A 553 -2.02 -3.94 37.76
CA GLU A 553 -1.08 -4.98 38.18
C GLU A 553 -1.44 -6.38 37.67
N LYS A 554 -2.72 -6.77 37.77
CA LYS A 554 -3.20 -8.05 37.26
C LYS A 554 -3.04 -8.17 35.76
N MET A 555 -3.45 -7.12 35.02
CA MET A 555 -3.33 -7.08 33.57
C MET A 555 -1.86 -7.17 33.13
N VAL A 556 -1.00 -6.36 33.71
CA VAL A 556 0.43 -6.32 33.37
C VAL A 556 1.11 -7.64 33.66
N LYS A 557 0.83 -8.26 34.81
CA LYS A 557 1.38 -9.60 35.15
C LYS A 557 0.98 -10.67 34.14
N ALA A 558 -0.24 -10.65 33.66
CA ALA A 558 -0.71 -11.61 32.65
C ALA A 558 -0.02 -11.37 31.31
N ILE A 559 0.10 -10.10 30.86
CA ILE A 559 0.82 -9.74 29.64
C ILE A 559 2.31 -10.13 29.75
N GLN A 560 2.96 -9.84 30.88
CA GLN A 560 4.36 -10.22 31.13
C GLN A 560 4.56 -11.73 31.03
N ARG A 561 3.68 -12.52 31.67
CA ARG A 561 3.73 -13.99 31.64
C ARG A 561 3.65 -14.53 30.21
N ASN A 562 2.77 -13.96 29.39
CA ASN A 562 2.57 -14.39 28.00
C ASN A 562 3.73 -13.99 27.09
N ARG A 563 4.32 -12.80 27.30
CA ARG A 563 5.44 -12.31 26.49
C ARG A 563 6.75 -13.04 26.78
N VAL A 564 6.94 -13.56 28.00
CA VAL A 564 8.12 -14.37 28.35
C VAL A 564 8.05 -15.78 27.72
N GLY A 565 6.96 -16.13 27.05
CA GLY A 565 6.82 -17.41 26.35
C GLY A 565 6.38 -18.58 27.23
N LEU A 566 5.80 -18.30 28.41
CA LEU A 566 5.27 -19.32 29.33
C LEU A 566 3.86 -19.80 28.93
N LYS A 567 3.26 -19.19 27.92
CA LYS A 567 1.95 -19.59 27.36
C LYS A 567 2.15 -20.25 26.00
N GLU A 568 1.22 -21.10 25.59
CA GLU A 568 1.19 -21.69 24.25
C GLU A 568 1.13 -20.61 23.16
N GLN A 569 1.85 -20.80 22.08
CA GLN A 569 2.04 -19.79 21.01
C GLN A 569 0.76 -19.50 20.20
N ASN A 570 -0.25 -20.36 20.32
CA ASN A 570 -1.48 -20.27 19.53
C ASN A 570 -2.58 -19.42 20.16
N HIS A 571 -2.29 -18.62 21.17
CA HIS A 571 -3.27 -17.77 21.83
C HIS A 571 -2.96 -16.29 21.65
N PRO A 572 -3.94 -15.38 21.79
CA PRO A 572 -3.71 -13.93 21.84
C PRO A 572 -2.72 -13.55 22.95
N ILE A 573 -2.06 -12.39 22.82
CA ILE A 573 -1.14 -11.86 23.85
C ILE A 573 -1.81 -11.79 25.22
N GLY A 574 -3.12 -11.46 25.24
CA GLY A 574 -3.90 -11.44 26.46
C GLY A 574 -5.39 -11.36 26.16
N ALA A 575 -6.19 -12.04 26.96
CA ALA A 575 -7.64 -12.02 26.89
C ALA A 575 -8.21 -11.62 28.25
N PHE A 576 -8.78 -10.42 28.34
CA PHE A 576 -9.21 -9.80 29.59
C PHE A 576 -10.68 -9.46 29.59
N MET A 577 -11.35 -9.67 30.71
CA MET A 577 -12.67 -9.14 30.94
C MET A 577 -12.62 -8.03 32.01
N PHE A 578 -12.96 -6.81 31.63
CA PHE A 578 -13.01 -5.64 32.50
C PHE A 578 -14.40 -5.43 33.04
N LEU A 579 -14.57 -5.60 34.35
CA LEU A 579 -15.84 -5.51 35.05
C LEU A 579 -15.88 -4.25 35.93
N GLY A 580 -17.01 -3.61 35.96
CA GLY A 580 -17.22 -2.46 36.83
C GLY A 580 -18.26 -1.47 36.34
N PRO A 581 -18.59 -0.46 37.15
CA PRO A 581 -19.53 0.57 36.78
C PRO A 581 -19.12 1.35 35.51
N THR A 582 -20.05 2.11 34.96
CA THR A 582 -19.75 3.02 33.88
C THR A 582 -18.87 4.16 34.36
N GLY A 583 -17.92 4.66 33.55
CA GLY A 583 -17.13 5.85 33.85
C GLY A 583 -15.99 5.67 34.85
N VAL A 584 -15.58 4.41 35.16
CA VAL A 584 -14.43 4.11 36.04
C VAL A 584 -13.09 3.96 35.30
N GLY A 585 -13.05 4.16 33.98
CA GLY A 585 -11.82 4.16 33.19
C GLY A 585 -11.53 2.89 32.42
N LYS A 586 -12.47 1.92 32.24
CA LYS A 586 -12.26 0.65 31.51
C LYS A 586 -11.74 0.88 30.08
N THR A 587 -12.47 1.65 29.28
CA THR A 587 -12.11 1.98 27.90
C THR A 587 -10.84 2.86 27.83
N TYR A 588 -10.65 3.72 28.83
CA TYR A 588 -9.47 4.59 28.92
C TYR A 588 -8.19 3.79 29.17
N LEU A 589 -8.23 2.78 30.06
CA LEU A 589 -7.10 1.88 30.28
C LEU A 589 -6.74 1.11 29.00
N ALA A 590 -7.75 0.60 28.26
CA ALA A 590 -7.52 -0.08 26.99
C ALA A 590 -6.82 0.85 25.96
N LYS A 591 -7.26 2.12 25.87
CA LYS A 591 -6.64 3.11 25.00
C LYS A 591 -5.18 3.40 25.41
N LYS A 592 -4.92 3.59 26.70
CA LYS A 592 -3.56 3.86 27.20
C LYS A 592 -2.63 2.63 27.08
N LEU A 593 -3.19 1.44 27.17
CA LEU A 593 -2.45 0.21 26.90
C LEU A 593 -2.06 0.11 25.40
N ALA A 594 -2.94 0.52 24.46
CA ALA A 594 -2.63 0.56 23.04
C ALA A 594 -1.49 1.54 22.73
N GLU A 595 -1.59 2.75 23.24
CA GLU A 595 -0.53 3.76 23.13
C GLU A 595 0.81 3.24 23.71
N TYR A 596 0.75 2.53 24.83
CA TYR A 596 1.95 2.02 25.48
C TYR A 596 2.58 0.85 24.72
N MET A 597 1.77 -0.16 24.36
CA MET A 597 2.27 -1.39 23.73
C MET A 597 2.65 -1.19 22.27
N PHE A 598 1.81 -0.47 21.52
CA PHE A 598 1.90 -0.37 20.06
C PHE A 598 2.27 1.03 19.54
N GLY A 599 2.43 2.00 20.44
CA GLY A 599 2.93 3.35 20.11
C GLY A 599 1.88 4.32 19.53
N SER A 600 0.67 3.85 19.22
CA SER A 600 -0.43 4.68 18.72
C SER A 600 -1.76 4.36 19.40
N ALA A 601 -2.58 5.41 19.56
CA ALA A 601 -3.96 5.25 20.00
C ALA A 601 -4.85 4.56 18.93
N ASP A 602 -4.44 4.62 17.67
CA ASP A 602 -5.15 4.02 16.53
C ASP A 602 -4.98 2.49 16.47
N ALA A 603 -4.02 1.95 17.23
CA ALA A 603 -3.91 0.51 17.45
C ALA A 603 -5.04 -0.07 18.33
N LEU A 604 -6.08 0.73 18.66
CA LEU A 604 -7.27 0.29 19.36
C LEU A 604 -8.43 0.05 18.37
N ILE A 605 -8.74 -1.21 18.13
CA ILE A 605 -9.93 -1.64 17.37
C ILE A 605 -11.11 -1.75 18.34
N ARG A 606 -11.98 -0.74 18.34
CA ARG A 606 -13.18 -0.75 19.18
C ARG A 606 -14.39 -1.27 18.41
N VAL A 607 -15.12 -2.21 19.03
CA VAL A 607 -16.37 -2.76 18.52
C VAL A 607 -17.41 -2.67 19.63
N ASP A 608 -18.54 -2.01 19.38
CA ASP A 608 -19.65 -1.90 20.32
C ASP A 608 -20.58 -3.10 20.15
N MET A 609 -20.67 -3.95 21.17
CA MET A 609 -21.46 -5.17 21.12
C MET A 609 -22.97 -4.91 21.16
N SER A 610 -23.42 -3.70 21.45
CA SER A 610 -24.82 -3.33 21.35
C SER A 610 -25.37 -3.34 19.92
N GLU A 611 -24.49 -3.27 18.92
CA GLU A 611 -24.86 -3.41 17.50
C GLU A 611 -25.04 -4.88 17.07
N TYR A 612 -24.61 -5.85 17.90
CA TYR A 612 -24.56 -7.29 17.61
C TYR A 612 -25.49 -8.11 18.50
N THR A 613 -26.67 -7.58 18.80
CA THR A 613 -27.69 -8.21 19.65
C THR A 613 -28.44 -9.31 18.92
N GLU A 614 -28.46 -9.31 17.59
CA GLU A 614 -29.21 -10.25 16.77
C GLU A 614 -28.28 -11.21 16.01
N SER A 615 -28.77 -12.41 15.73
CA SER A 615 -27.95 -13.49 15.14
C SER A 615 -27.41 -13.15 13.73
N PHE A 616 -28.17 -12.41 12.93
CA PHE A 616 -27.71 -12.02 11.58
C PHE A 616 -26.64 -10.94 11.59
N ASN A 617 -26.54 -10.12 12.63
CA ASN A 617 -25.52 -9.11 12.74
C ASN A 617 -24.12 -9.71 13.00
N THR A 618 -24.03 -10.97 13.47
CA THR A 618 -22.74 -11.63 13.69
C THR A 618 -21.95 -11.81 12.39
N SER A 619 -22.61 -11.97 11.25
CA SER A 619 -21.97 -12.04 9.94
C SER A 619 -21.24 -10.75 9.57
N ARG A 620 -21.66 -9.59 10.09
CA ARG A 620 -20.95 -8.31 9.88
C ARG A 620 -19.58 -8.27 10.58
N LEU A 621 -19.36 -9.06 11.63
CA LEU A 621 -18.07 -9.16 12.30
C LEU A 621 -17.04 -9.91 11.45
N VAL A 622 -17.48 -11.00 10.83
CA VAL A 622 -16.61 -11.98 10.15
C VAL A 622 -16.68 -11.86 8.63
N GLY A 623 -17.75 -11.27 8.11
CA GLY A 623 -18.08 -11.21 6.67
C GLY A 623 -19.27 -12.10 6.33
N ALA A 624 -20.03 -11.70 5.31
CA ALA A 624 -21.15 -12.48 4.81
C ALA A 624 -20.64 -13.68 3.99
N PRO A 625 -21.31 -14.85 4.06
CA PRO A 625 -20.95 -15.97 3.20
C PRO A 625 -21.26 -15.67 1.72
N PRO A 626 -20.62 -16.39 0.78
CA PRO A 626 -20.82 -16.19 -0.66
C PRO A 626 -22.29 -16.22 -1.06
N GLY A 627 -22.72 -15.22 -1.84
CA GLY A 627 -24.09 -15.10 -2.33
C GLY A 627 -25.03 -14.24 -1.47
N TYR A 628 -24.57 -13.70 -0.36
CA TYR A 628 -25.32 -12.73 0.45
C TYR A 628 -24.85 -11.29 0.19
N VAL A 629 -25.76 -10.34 0.39
CA VAL A 629 -25.47 -8.90 0.28
C VAL A 629 -24.39 -8.51 1.32
N GLY A 630 -23.34 -7.81 0.87
CA GLY A 630 -22.18 -7.41 1.71
C GLY A 630 -21.02 -8.41 1.73
N TYR A 631 -21.02 -9.43 0.86
CA TYR A 631 -19.90 -10.38 0.73
C TYR A 631 -18.58 -9.68 0.38
N ASP A 632 -18.62 -8.69 -0.52
CA ASP A 632 -17.41 -7.98 -0.99
C ASP A 632 -16.84 -6.99 0.05
N GLU A 633 -17.64 -6.58 1.04
CA GLU A 633 -17.23 -5.60 2.06
C GLU A 633 -16.31 -6.20 3.14
N GLY A 634 -16.25 -7.55 3.26
CA GLY A 634 -15.52 -8.24 4.31
C GLY A 634 -16.12 -8.04 5.71
N GLY A 635 -15.54 -8.69 6.73
CA GLY A 635 -15.99 -8.54 8.12
C GLY A 635 -15.35 -7.33 8.82
N GLN A 636 -16.17 -6.58 9.57
CA GLN A 636 -15.68 -5.36 10.25
C GLN A 636 -14.56 -5.63 11.26
N LEU A 637 -14.60 -6.75 11.98
CA LEU A 637 -13.56 -7.13 12.91
C LEU A 637 -12.38 -7.77 12.18
N THR A 638 -12.64 -8.73 11.31
CA THR A 638 -11.62 -9.50 10.61
C THR A 638 -10.76 -8.62 9.69
N GLU A 639 -11.37 -7.71 8.92
CA GLU A 639 -10.63 -6.79 8.06
C GLU A 639 -9.78 -5.77 8.85
N ARG A 640 -10.29 -5.26 9.99
CA ARG A 640 -9.50 -4.34 10.82
C ARG A 640 -8.30 -5.04 11.45
N VAL A 641 -8.47 -6.28 11.95
CA VAL A 641 -7.36 -7.05 12.53
C VAL A 641 -6.37 -7.48 11.45
N ARG A 642 -6.84 -7.83 10.24
CA ARG A 642 -5.96 -8.14 9.11
C ARG A 642 -5.05 -6.96 8.74
N ARG A 643 -5.61 -5.73 8.74
CA ARG A 643 -4.85 -4.51 8.45
C ARG A 643 -3.95 -4.08 9.61
N HIS A 644 -4.37 -4.38 10.85
CA HIS A 644 -3.63 -4.02 12.07
C HIS A 644 -3.50 -5.25 12.98
N PRO A 645 -2.62 -6.21 12.63
CA PRO A 645 -2.46 -7.44 13.40
C PRO A 645 -1.89 -7.22 14.81
N TYR A 646 -1.23 -6.08 15.04
CA TYR A 646 -0.74 -5.64 16.34
C TYR A 646 -1.67 -4.57 16.92
N SER A 647 -2.73 -5.00 17.55
CA SER A 647 -3.77 -4.11 18.05
C SER A 647 -4.40 -4.60 19.34
N ILE A 648 -5.11 -3.70 20.01
CA ILE A 648 -6.01 -4.05 21.08
C ILE A 648 -7.42 -4.13 20.50
N VAL A 649 -8.04 -5.28 20.59
CA VAL A 649 -9.44 -5.49 20.24
C VAL A 649 -10.29 -5.25 21.48
N LEU A 650 -11.01 -4.14 21.51
CA LEU A 650 -11.90 -3.77 22.59
C LEU A 650 -13.36 -4.08 22.18
N LEU A 651 -13.95 -5.09 22.83
CA LEU A 651 -15.35 -5.46 22.70
C LEU A 651 -16.13 -4.80 23.83
N ASP A 652 -16.79 -3.68 23.54
CA ASP A 652 -17.46 -2.88 24.56
C ASP A 652 -18.89 -3.43 24.82
N GLU A 653 -19.32 -3.50 26.09
CA GLU A 653 -20.62 -3.99 26.53
C GLU A 653 -20.94 -5.42 26.05
N ILE A 654 -19.98 -6.35 26.27
CA ILE A 654 -20.05 -7.74 25.78
C ILE A 654 -21.32 -8.49 26.25
N GLU A 655 -21.94 -8.11 27.36
CA GLU A 655 -23.17 -8.68 27.85
C GLU A 655 -24.38 -8.46 26.93
N LYS A 656 -24.31 -7.56 25.97
CA LYS A 656 -25.37 -7.29 25.00
C LYS A 656 -25.24 -8.14 23.73
N ALA A 657 -24.09 -8.78 23.52
CA ALA A 657 -23.83 -9.57 22.33
C ALA A 657 -24.73 -10.81 22.24
N HIS A 658 -25.12 -11.19 21.02
CA HIS A 658 -25.82 -12.46 20.76
C HIS A 658 -24.90 -13.66 21.06
N GLY A 659 -25.49 -14.80 21.44
CA GLY A 659 -24.77 -16.03 21.78
C GLY A 659 -23.74 -16.50 20.73
N ASN A 660 -24.00 -16.28 19.46
CA ASN A 660 -23.10 -16.66 18.36
C ASN A 660 -21.77 -15.89 18.40
N VAL A 661 -21.74 -14.67 18.93
CA VAL A 661 -20.49 -13.90 19.08
C VAL A 661 -19.53 -14.62 20.01
N PHE A 662 -20.04 -15.23 21.11
CA PHE A 662 -19.20 -16.00 22.04
C PHE A 662 -18.57 -17.22 21.37
N ASN A 663 -19.30 -17.89 20.47
CA ASN A 663 -18.76 -19.04 19.73
C ASN A 663 -17.60 -18.64 18.82
N LEU A 664 -17.70 -17.47 18.16
CA LEU A 664 -16.61 -16.93 17.36
C LEU A 664 -15.41 -16.54 18.25
N LEU A 665 -15.68 -15.93 19.40
CA LEU A 665 -14.63 -15.56 20.33
C LEU A 665 -13.93 -16.78 20.96
N LEU A 666 -14.63 -17.88 21.20
CA LEU A 666 -13.98 -19.12 21.65
C LEU A 666 -12.92 -19.60 20.67
N GLN A 667 -13.19 -19.55 19.36
CA GLN A 667 -12.18 -19.90 18.33
C GLN A 667 -10.96 -18.98 18.43
N VAL A 668 -11.18 -17.67 18.55
CA VAL A 668 -10.09 -16.69 18.69
C VAL A 668 -9.28 -16.93 19.96
N LEU A 669 -9.94 -17.24 21.08
CA LEU A 669 -9.28 -17.43 22.37
C LEU A 669 -8.50 -18.74 22.44
N ASP A 670 -8.92 -19.79 21.72
CA ASP A 670 -8.28 -21.11 21.73
C ASP A 670 -7.18 -21.26 20.68
N GLU A 671 -7.46 -20.82 19.45
CA GLU A 671 -6.57 -21.04 18.31
C GLU A 671 -5.80 -19.77 17.91
N GLY A 672 -6.13 -18.61 18.49
CA GLY A 672 -5.57 -17.33 18.09
C GLY A 672 -5.88 -16.93 16.65
N ARG A 673 -6.90 -17.55 16.05
CA ARG A 673 -7.25 -17.36 14.64
C ARG A 673 -8.76 -17.35 14.46
N LEU A 674 -9.21 -16.70 13.38
CA LEU A 674 -10.63 -16.66 13.02
C LEU A 674 -10.76 -16.74 11.51
N THR A 675 -11.62 -17.65 11.03
CA THR A 675 -11.91 -17.75 9.59
C THR A 675 -12.96 -16.72 9.21
N ASP A 676 -12.64 -15.87 8.22
CA ASP A 676 -13.59 -14.87 7.70
C ASP A 676 -14.63 -15.48 6.76
N GLY A 677 -15.62 -14.69 6.32
CA GLY A 677 -16.66 -15.11 5.40
C GLY A 677 -16.13 -15.55 4.02
N ASN A 678 -14.92 -15.17 3.66
CA ASN A 678 -14.24 -15.54 2.43
C ASN A 678 -13.38 -16.82 2.57
N GLY A 679 -13.36 -17.43 3.76
CA GLY A 679 -12.52 -18.58 4.05
C GLY A 679 -11.08 -18.28 4.42
N ARG A 680 -10.70 -16.99 4.58
CA ARG A 680 -9.36 -16.57 4.95
C ARG A 680 -9.14 -16.73 6.45
N LEU A 681 -7.97 -17.19 6.84
CA LEU A 681 -7.59 -17.36 8.23
C LEU A 681 -6.95 -16.07 8.74
N ILE A 682 -7.63 -15.36 9.63
CA ILE A 682 -7.17 -14.10 10.23
C ILE A 682 -6.47 -14.37 11.55
N ASP A 683 -5.25 -13.84 11.71
CA ASP A 683 -4.37 -14.08 12.87
C ASP A 683 -4.63 -13.07 14.00
N PHE A 684 -5.01 -13.56 15.18
CA PHE A 684 -5.23 -12.79 16.39
C PHE A 684 -4.14 -13.02 17.45
N ARG A 685 -3.10 -13.82 17.18
CA ARG A 685 -2.05 -14.16 18.15
C ARG A 685 -1.26 -12.95 18.64
N ASN A 686 -1.19 -11.92 17.84
CA ASN A 686 -0.50 -10.68 18.17
C ASN A 686 -1.44 -9.59 18.71
N THR A 687 -2.70 -9.91 19.00
CA THR A 687 -3.67 -8.97 19.57
C THR A 687 -3.82 -9.13 21.06
N VAL A 688 -4.28 -8.08 21.75
CA VAL A 688 -4.79 -8.13 23.11
C VAL A 688 -6.30 -7.96 23.05
N ILE A 689 -7.05 -8.92 23.57
CA ILE A 689 -8.51 -8.89 23.55
C ILE A 689 -9.00 -8.38 24.91
N ILE A 690 -9.75 -7.29 24.88
CA ILE A 690 -10.36 -6.68 26.07
C ILE A 690 -11.87 -6.63 25.88
N MET A 691 -12.58 -7.22 26.79
CA MET A 691 -14.04 -7.19 26.83
C MET A 691 -14.48 -6.35 28.01
N THR A 692 -15.37 -5.38 27.83
CA THR A 692 -15.91 -4.62 28.95
C THR A 692 -17.32 -5.09 29.28
N SER A 693 -17.65 -5.12 30.54
CA SER A 693 -19.00 -5.45 30.99
C SER A 693 -19.40 -4.65 32.22
N ASN A 694 -20.69 -4.36 32.30
CA ASN A 694 -21.36 -3.79 33.47
C ASN A 694 -22.12 -4.83 34.30
N ALA A 695 -21.90 -6.11 34.00
CA ALA A 695 -22.56 -7.23 34.71
C ALA A 695 -22.30 -7.16 36.21
N GLY A 696 -23.30 -7.42 37.01
CA GLY A 696 -23.22 -7.42 38.47
C GLY A 696 -23.38 -6.05 39.13
N THR A 697 -23.25 -4.95 38.43
CA THR A 697 -23.39 -3.60 39.02
C THR A 697 -24.82 -3.27 39.45
N ARG A 698 -25.82 -3.77 38.71
CA ARG A 698 -27.24 -3.64 39.08
C ARG A 698 -27.56 -4.39 40.38
N GLN A 699 -27.02 -5.59 40.50
CA GLN A 699 -27.23 -6.43 41.68
C GLN A 699 -26.54 -5.86 42.92
N LEU A 700 -25.38 -5.27 42.75
CA LEU A 700 -24.72 -4.53 43.83
C LEU A 700 -25.55 -3.32 44.33
N LYS A 701 -26.26 -2.62 43.43
CA LYS A 701 -27.14 -1.50 43.78
C LYS A 701 -28.41 -1.97 44.51
N GLU A 702 -28.98 -3.10 44.12
CA GLU A 702 -30.16 -3.68 44.74
C GLU A 702 -29.85 -4.19 46.14
N PHE A 703 -28.68 -4.79 46.35
CA PHE A 703 -28.21 -5.24 47.67
C PHE A 703 -27.83 -4.09 48.60
N GLY A 704 -27.27 -2.99 48.09
CA GLY A 704 -26.98 -1.78 48.86
C GLY A 704 -28.22 -1.06 49.36
N ARG A 705 -29.40 -1.36 48.83
CA ARG A 705 -30.72 -0.86 49.31
C ARG A 705 -31.51 -1.80 50.21
N GLY A 706 -31.08 -3.06 50.34
CA GLY A 706 -31.81 -4.09 51.08
C GLY A 706 -31.05 -4.62 52.29
N ILE A 707 -31.62 -4.37 53.49
CA ILE A 707 -31.33 -5.00 54.78
C ILE A 707 -30.01 -4.63 55.48
N GLY A 708 -30.04 -3.65 56.34
CA GLY A 708 -29.14 -3.54 57.49
C GLY A 708 -28.18 -2.37 57.53
N PHE A 709 -28.20 -1.45 56.62
CA PHE A 709 -27.45 -0.20 56.74
C PHE A 709 -28.38 0.94 57.14
N THR A 710 -28.40 1.20 58.42
CA THR A 710 -29.10 2.32 59.04
C THR A 710 -28.79 3.65 58.38
N ALA A 711 -29.87 4.40 58.13
CA ALA A 711 -29.91 5.75 57.68
C ALA A 711 -28.92 6.64 58.48
N GLY A 712 -27.92 7.12 57.81
CA GLY A 712 -26.96 8.06 58.39
C GLY A 712 -25.91 8.49 57.34
N GLY A 713 -26.27 9.52 56.57
CA GLY A 713 -25.30 10.23 55.74
C GLY A 713 -25.19 9.77 54.30
N ALA A 714 -25.32 10.72 53.39
CA ALA A 714 -25.21 10.63 51.92
C ALA A 714 -23.76 10.34 51.42
N GLU A 715 -23.09 9.34 51.97
CA GLU A 715 -21.75 8.87 51.53
C GLU A 715 -21.72 7.35 51.42
N GLY A 716 -22.19 6.87 50.26
CA GLY A 716 -22.21 5.45 49.90
C GLY A 716 -20.86 4.90 49.44
N PHE A 717 -19.85 4.89 50.31
CA PHE A 717 -18.55 4.29 50.01
C PHE A 717 -18.34 3.02 50.81
N ALA A 718 -17.97 1.94 50.14
CA ALA A 718 -17.54 0.69 50.77
C ALA A 718 -16.29 0.95 51.65
N ARG A 719 -16.46 0.93 52.95
CA ARG A 719 -15.41 1.30 53.92
C ARG A 719 -14.49 0.14 54.35
N ASN A 720 -14.87 -1.16 54.08
CA ASN A 720 -14.11 -2.29 54.54
C ASN A 720 -13.72 -3.27 53.43
N GLU A 721 -12.58 -3.95 53.57
CA GLU A 721 -12.10 -4.98 52.63
C GLU A 721 -13.08 -6.16 52.47
N LYS A 722 -13.80 -6.51 53.54
CA LYS A 722 -14.85 -7.53 53.53
C LYS A 722 -16.01 -7.16 52.57
N ASP A 723 -16.39 -5.89 52.48
CA ASP A 723 -17.45 -5.44 51.58
C ASP A 723 -16.98 -5.52 50.12
N LYS A 724 -15.70 -5.29 49.86
CA LYS A 724 -15.12 -5.45 48.54
C LYS A 724 -15.03 -6.91 48.10
N GLU A 725 -14.70 -7.84 49.01
CA GLU A 725 -14.70 -9.28 48.75
C GLU A 725 -16.12 -9.83 48.49
N TYR A 726 -17.10 -9.36 49.25
CA TYR A 726 -18.49 -9.71 49.03
C TYR A 726 -19.02 -9.20 47.69
N ALA A 727 -18.72 -7.94 47.35
CA ALA A 727 -19.05 -7.39 46.06
C ALA A 727 -18.42 -8.19 44.90
N ARG A 728 -17.19 -8.64 45.04
CA ARG A 728 -16.53 -9.53 44.07
C ARG A 728 -17.25 -10.86 43.92
N SER A 729 -17.71 -11.45 45.00
CA SER A 729 -18.44 -12.72 44.97
C SER A 729 -19.80 -12.62 44.25
N ILE A 730 -20.51 -11.48 44.42
CA ILE A 730 -21.75 -11.18 43.70
C ILE A 730 -21.50 -11.01 42.21
N ILE A 731 -20.46 -10.28 41.86
CA ILE A 731 -20.07 -10.07 40.45
C ILE A 731 -19.74 -11.43 39.82
N GLN A 732 -18.97 -12.27 40.51
CA GLN A 732 -18.61 -13.60 40.00
C GLN A 732 -19.81 -14.52 39.81
N LYS A 733 -20.78 -14.50 40.73
CA LYS A 733 -22.07 -15.22 40.58
C LYS A 733 -22.92 -14.67 39.42
N SER A 734 -22.87 -13.36 39.17
CA SER A 734 -23.58 -12.73 38.06
C SER A 734 -22.97 -13.13 36.71
N LEU A 735 -21.65 -13.20 36.64
CA LEU A 735 -20.92 -13.65 35.44
C LEU A 735 -21.25 -15.09 35.07
N SER A 736 -21.24 -16.00 36.06
CA SER A 736 -21.56 -17.41 35.84
C SER A 736 -23.00 -17.65 35.38
N LYS A 737 -23.88 -16.66 35.51
CA LYS A 737 -25.26 -16.72 35.00
C LYS A 737 -25.37 -16.21 33.56
N GLN A 738 -24.48 -15.31 33.13
CA GLN A 738 -24.54 -14.67 31.82
C GLN A 738 -23.62 -15.33 30.79
N PHE A 739 -22.50 -15.86 31.23
CA PHE A 739 -21.47 -16.43 30.35
C PHE A 739 -21.26 -17.91 30.68
N SER A 740 -21.03 -18.71 29.64
CA SER A 740 -20.72 -20.12 29.83
C SER A 740 -19.40 -20.31 30.62
N PRO A 741 -19.32 -21.35 31.47
CA PRO A 741 -18.08 -21.67 32.16
C PRO A 741 -16.89 -21.87 31.20
N GLU A 742 -17.15 -22.45 30.05
CA GLU A 742 -16.15 -22.66 28.99
C GLU A 742 -15.53 -21.35 28.55
N PHE A 743 -16.36 -20.34 28.26
CA PHE A 743 -15.89 -19.02 27.86
C PHE A 743 -15.05 -18.31 28.93
N LEU A 744 -15.54 -18.38 30.19
CA LEU A 744 -14.83 -17.74 31.30
C LEU A 744 -13.47 -18.38 31.60
N ASN A 745 -13.35 -19.71 31.40
CA ASN A 745 -12.10 -20.43 31.61
C ASN A 745 -11.02 -20.14 30.52
N ARG A 746 -11.41 -19.58 29.38
CA ARG A 746 -10.47 -19.19 28.28
C ARG A 746 -9.88 -17.79 28.48
N LEU A 747 -10.41 -17.02 29.43
CA LEU A 747 -9.88 -15.71 29.77
C LEU A 747 -8.65 -15.82 30.63
N ASP A 748 -7.62 -15.00 30.33
CA ASP A 748 -6.42 -14.93 31.15
C ASP A 748 -6.69 -14.36 32.54
N GLU A 749 -7.48 -13.27 32.57
CA GLU A 749 -7.86 -12.64 33.87
C GLU A 749 -9.22 -11.93 33.74
N ILE A 750 -9.99 -12.01 34.83
CA ILE A 750 -11.17 -11.20 35.05
C ILE A 750 -10.79 -10.06 36.00
N ILE A 751 -10.85 -8.85 35.51
CA ILE A 751 -10.33 -7.65 36.18
C ILE A 751 -11.48 -6.76 36.60
N THR A 752 -11.62 -6.56 37.91
CA THR A 752 -12.64 -5.69 38.50
C THR A 752 -12.11 -4.29 38.71
N PHE A 753 -12.84 -3.30 38.23
CA PHE A 753 -12.58 -1.90 38.42
C PHE A 753 -13.33 -1.39 39.64
N ASP A 754 -12.62 -0.74 40.54
CA ASP A 754 -13.20 -0.13 41.75
C ASP A 754 -13.90 1.19 41.41
N GLN A 755 -14.85 1.60 42.27
CA GLN A 755 -15.50 2.89 42.17
C GLN A 755 -14.46 3.99 42.50
N LEU A 756 -14.59 5.14 41.82
CA LEU A 756 -13.73 6.28 42.02
C LEU A 756 -14.18 7.04 43.28
N ASP A 757 -13.24 7.41 44.13
CA ASP A 757 -13.44 8.31 45.26
C ASP A 757 -13.21 9.78 44.85
N LEU A 758 -13.56 10.71 45.74
CA LEU A 758 -13.44 12.14 45.44
C LEU A 758 -11.98 12.56 45.16
N ASN A 759 -11.02 11.93 45.82
CA ASN A 759 -9.60 12.22 45.62
C ASN A 759 -9.13 11.73 44.25
N ALA A 760 -9.58 10.56 43.84
CA ALA A 760 -9.30 10.06 42.50
C ALA A 760 -9.91 10.98 41.42
N ILE A 761 -11.08 11.49 41.64
CA ILE A 761 -11.73 12.40 40.70
C ILE A 761 -10.98 13.74 40.60
N LYS A 762 -10.48 14.27 41.70
CA LYS A 762 -9.60 15.45 41.67
C LYS A 762 -8.35 15.23 40.79
N GLN A 763 -7.71 14.07 40.94
CA GLN A 763 -6.57 13.72 40.12
C GLN A 763 -6.93 13.54 38.62
N ILE A 764 -8.13 13.03 38.34
CA ILE A 764 -8.63 12.93 36.96
C ILE A 764 -8.91 14.33 36.38
N VAL A 765 -9.45 15.27 37.19
CA VAL A 765 -9.58 16.67 36.78
C VAL A 765 -8.23 17.25 36.38
N ASP A 766 -7.18 17.02 37.17
CA ASP A 766 -5.83 17.50 36.86
C ASP A 766 -5.30 16.93 35.53
N ILE A 767 -5.59 15.68 35.25
CA ILE A 767 -5.18 15.04 33.99
C ILE A 767 -5.94 15.62 32.77
N GLU A 768 -7.25 15.80 32.88
CA GLU A 768 -8.09 16.39 31.83
C GLU A 768 -7.74 17.86 31.59
N LEU A 769 -7.44 18.61 32.66
CA LEU A 769 -7.03 20.01 32.56
C LEU A 769 -5.67 20.20 31.88
N LYS A 770 -4.76 19.21 31.89
CA LYS A 770 -3.48 19.33 31.15
C LYS A 770 -3.70 19.60 29.65
N GLY A 771 -4.72 18.98 29.06
CA GLY A 771 -5.08 19.22 27.67
C GLY A 771 -5.63 20.63 27.44
N LEU A 772 -6.41 21.15 28.39
CA LEU A 772 -6.90 22.52 28.37
C LEU A 772 -5.77 23.53 28.55
N TYR A 773 -4.88 23.32 29.51
CA TYR A 773 -3.72 24.20 29.74
C TYR A 773 -2.85 24.32 28.48
N LYS A 774 -2.62 23.21 27.75
CA LYS A 774 -1.86 23.26 26.51
C LYS A 774 -2.56 24.11 25.44
N ARG A 775 -3.86 23.90 25.21
CA ARG A 775 -4.65 24.67 24.21
C ARG A 775 -4.72 26.16 24.56
N VAL A 776 -4.90 26.47 25.84
CA VAL A 776 -4.94 27.86 26.33
C VAL A 776 -3.56 28.52 26.22
N GLY A 777 -2.47 27.72 26.45
CA GLY A 777 -1.08 28.16 26.23
C GLY A 777 -0.77 28.46 24.76
N GLU A 778 -1.31 27.67 23.84
CA GLU A 778 -1.19 27.91 22.39
C GLU A 778 -1.92 29.18 21.93
N LEU A 779 -2.92 29.63 22.69
CA LEU A 779 -3.62 30.92 22.50
C LEU A 779 -2.93 32.12 23.20
N GLY A 780 -1.79 31.90 23.83
CA GLY A 780 -1.00 32.93 24.48
C GLY A 780 -1.42 33.25 25.90
N TYR A 781 -2.24 32.43 26.57
CA TYR A 781 -2.68 32.66 27.95
C TYR A 781 -2.11 31.58 28.90
N ALA A 782 -1.82 31.94 30.15
CA ALA A 782 -1.48 30.98 31.20
C ALA A 782 -2.70 30.74 32.11
N LEU A 783 -3.17 29.46 32.20
CA LEU A 783 -4.34 29.12 33.00
C LEU A 783 -3.93 28.35 34.27
N GLN A 784 -4.43 28.77 35.43
CA GLN A 784 -4.27 28.06 36.71
C GLN A 784 -5.61 27.92 37.43
N LEU A 785 -5.91 26.76 37.97
CA LEU A 785 -7.08 26.53 38.82
C LEU A 785 -6.67 26.35 40.26
N SER A 786 -7.36 27.02 41.16
CA SER A 786 -7.17 26.80 42.61
C SER A 786 -7.72 25.41 43.03
N ASP A 787 -7.25 24.87 44.15
CA ASP A 787 -7.73 23.60 44.68
C ASP A 787 -9.24 23.61 44.98
N ALA A 788 -9.77 24.74 45.40
CA ALA A 788 -11.21 24.93 45.64
C ALA A 788 -12.03 24.85 44.32
N ALA A 789 -11.51 25.47 43.25
CA ALA A 789 -12.12 25.40 41.92
C ALA A 789 -12.08 23.94 41.36
N LYS A 790 -10.95 23.22 41.52
CA LYS A 790 -10.84 21.83 41.14
C LYS A 790 -11.81 20.92 41.91
N GLU A 791 -11.98 21.20 43.22
CA GLU A 791 -12.93 20.43 44.04
C GLU A 791 -14.38 20.71 43.62
N PHE A 792 -14.71 21.95 43.28
CA PHE A 792 -16.02 22.32 42.75
C PHE A 792 -16.33 21.57 41.44
N VAL A 793 -15.37 21.60 40.47
CA VAL A 793 -15.52 20.88 39.18
C VAL A 793 -15.64 19.37 39.42
N ALA A 794 -14.85 18.84 40.36
CA ALA A 794 -14.89 17.41 40.70
C ALA A 794 -16.26 17.01 41.27
N LYS A 795 -16.84 17.83 42.18
CA LYS A 795 -18.18 17.59 42.75
C LYS A 795 -19.29 17.69 41.72
N LYS A 796 -19.22 18.67 40.81
CA LYS A 796 -20.23 18.87 39.75
C LYS A 796 -20.08 17.85 38.62
N GLY A 797 -18.87 17.40 38.35
CA GLY A 797 -18.57 16.40 37.30
C GLY A 797 -18.66 14.96 37.74
N TYR A 798 -18.93 14.69 39.02
CA TYR A 798 -19.08 13.31 39.51
C TYR A 798 -20.56 12.93 39.65
N ASP A 799 -20.90 11.79 39.07
CA ASP A 799 -22.21 11.16 39.28
C ASP A 799 -22.01 9.71 39.74
N VAL A 800 -22.74 9.30 40.75
CA VAL A 800 -22.66 7.93 41.32
C VAL A 800 -23.02 6.85 40.31
N GLN A 801 -23.84 7.19 39.29
CA GLN A 801 -24.28 6.26 38.26
C GLN A 801 -23.35 6.23 37.04
N PHE A 802 -22.83 7.39 36.66
CA PHE A 802 -22.04 7.59 35.45
C PHE A 802 -20.54 7.78 35.69
N GLY A 803 -20.10 7.76 36.99
CA GLY A 803 -18.71 7.91 37.37
C GLY A 803 -18.12 9.27 36.94
N ALA A 804 -16.91 9.25 36.40
CA ALA A 804 -16.21 10.42 35.87
C ALA A 804 -16.64 10.85 34.44
N ARG A 805 -17.61 10.17 33.81
CA ARG A 805 -18.05 10.48 32.44
C ARG A 805 -18.58 11.91 32.27
N PRO A 806 -19.36 12.49 33.25
CA PRO A 806 -19.84 13.85 33.16
C PRO A 806 -18.75 14.91 33.40
N LEU A 807 -17.56 14.53 33.89
CA LEU A 807 -16.49 15.44 34.26
C LEU A 807 -16.01 16.33 33.11
N LYS A 808 -15.88 15.77 31.92
CA LYS A 808 -15.49 16.51 30.73
C LYS A 808 -16.49 17.60 30.37
N ARG A 809 -17.78 17.30 30.53
CA ARG A 809 -18.87 18.30 30.34
C ARG A 809 -18.84 19.34 31.45
N ALA A 810 -18.51 18.97 32.70
CA ALA A 810 -18.38 19.92 33.79
C ALA A 810 -17.21 20.89 33.57
N ILE A 811 -16.07 20.39 33.09
CA ILE A 811 -14.93 21.25 32.70
C ILE A 811 -15.36 22.20 31.58
N GLN A 812 -16.03 21.73 30.56
CA GLN A 812 -16.53 22.54 29.46
C GLN A 812 -17.44 23.64 29.96
N ASN A 813 -18.54 23.30 30.67
CA ASN A 813 -19.55 24.25 31.08
C ASN A 813 -19.07 25.25 32.14
N TYR A 814 -18.20 24.86 33.07
CA TYR A 814 -17.79 25.74 34.16
C TYR A 814 -16.44 26.42 33.94
N VAL A 815 -15.54 25.82 33.12
CA VAL A 815 -14.19 26.37 32.88
C VAL A 815 -14.06 26.93 31.47
N GLU A 816 -14.32 26.09 30.43
CA GLU A 816 -14.08 26.48 29.02
C GLU A 816 -15.07 27.58 28.60
N ASP A 817 -16.38 27.43 28.90
CA ASP A 817 -17.40 28.43 28.54
C ASP A 817 -17.15 29.74 29.23
N GLY A 818 -16.88 29.73 30.54
CA GLY A 818 -16.59 30.95 31.32
C GLY A 818 -15.31 31.67 30.88
N LEU A 819 -14.27 30.88 30.51
CA LEU A 819 -13.04 31.43 29.97
C LEU A 819 -13.24 32.06 28.59
N SER A 820 -14.02 31.39 27.72
CA SER A 820 -14.33 31.89 26.37
C SER A 820 -15.10 33.21 26.42
N GLU A 821 -16.07 33.35 27.34
CA GLU A 821 -16.85 34.58 27.51
C GLU A 821 -15.95 35.75 27.91
N ARG A 822 -15.01 35.56 28.81
CA ARG A 822 -14.04 36.56 29.25
C ARG A 822 -13.00 36.96 28.21
N ILE A 823 -12.55 36.03 27.41
CA ILE A 823 -11.65 36.33 26.29
C ILE A 823 -12.39 37.10 25.20
N LEU A 824 -13.61 36.71 24.86
CA LEU A 824 -14.43 37.41 23.86
C LEU A 824 -14.90 38.82 24.30
N SER A 825 -15.13 39.03 25.59
CA SER A 825 -15.45 40.35 26.13
C SER A 825 -14.26 41.33 26.16
N GLY A 826 -13.06 40.84 25.88
CA GLY A 826 -11.84 41.67 25.89
C GLY A 826 -11.34 42.01 27.29
N GLU A 827 -11.86 41.36 28.33
CA GLU A 827 -11.41 41.54 29.72
C GLU A 827 -10.03 40.92 29.94
N MET A 828 -9.55 40.01 29.05
CA MET A 828 -8.28 39.34 29.09
C MET A 828 -7.44 39.65 27.86
N LYS A 829 -6.14 39.92 28.04
CA LYS A 829 -5.19 40.21 26.97
C LYS A 829 -4.24 39.07 26.77
N GLU A 830 -3.74 38.86 25.55
CA GLU A 830 -2.68 37.91 25.26
C GLU A 830 -1.47 38.19 26.18
N GLY A 831 -0.98 37.19 26.87
CA GLY A 831 0.09 37.26 27.86
C GLY A 831 -0.37 37.23 29.31
N ASP A 832 -1.70 37.34 29.58
CA ASP A 832 -2.23 37.33 30.94
C ASP A 832 -2.20 35.93 31.57
N SER A 833 -1.92 35.88 32.88
CA SER A 833 -2.09 34.69 33.70
C SER A 833 -3.47 34.69 34.34
N ILE A 834 -4.27 33.66 34.02
CA ILE A 834 -5.66 33.56 34.46
C ILE A 834 -5.75 32.58 35.62
N LEU A 835 -6.14 33.11 36.78
CA LEU A 835 -6.39 32.30 37.97
C LEU A 835 -7.90 32.08 38.14
N VAL A 836 -8.29 30.80 38.16
CA VAL A 836 -9.70 30.40 38.36
C VAL A 836 -9.92 30.05 39.81
N ASN A 837 -10.79 30.77 40.45
CA ASN A 837 -11.18 30.58 41.85
C ASN A 837 -12.65 30.21 42.00
N LEU A 838 -13.05 29.77 43.18
CA LEU A 838 -14.45 29.59 43.55
C LEU A 838 -15.03 30.92 43.95
N THR A 839 -16.24 31.29 43.50
CA THR A 839 -16.95 32.47 43.95
C THR A 839 -17.26 32.41 45.47
N GLU A 840 -17.40 33.56 46.14
CA GLU A 840 -17.71 33.65 47.58
C GLU A 840 -18.96 32.87 47.95
N ASP A 841 -19.94 32.83 47.06
CA ASP A 841 -21.18 32.07 47.21
C ASP A 841 -21.01 30.57 47.04
N GLY A 842 -19.87 30.09 46.57
CA GLY A 842 -19.60 28.68 46.29
C GLY A 842 -20.46 28.09 45.17
N SER A 843 -21.13 28.91 44.37
CA SER A 843 -22.08 28.47 43.34
C SER A 843 -21.46 28.36 41.94
N ASN A 844 -20.40 29.13 41.65
CA ASN A 844 -19.78 29.20 40.33
C ASN A 844 -18.25 29.46 40.44
N LEU A 845 -17.55 29.56 39.30
CA LEU A 845 -16.15 29.92 39.23
C LEU A 845 -15.96 31.38 38.85
N SER A 846 -14.96 32.06 39.47
CA SER A 846 -14.47 33.38 39.11
C SER A 846 -13.17 33.26 38.32
N PHE A 847 -12.96 34.19 37.41
CA PHE A 847 -11.76 34.22 36.53
C PHE A 847 -11.07 35.59 36.78
N ASP A 848 -9.89 35.52 37.36
CA ASP A 848 -9.13 36.72 37.73
C ASP A 848 -7.88 36.80 36.85
N ALA A 849 -7.73 37.87 36.07
CA ALA A 849 -6.50 38.11 35.31
C ALA A 849 -5.43 38.66 36.24
N GLN A 850 -4.30 37.96 36.37
CA GLN A 850 -3.11 38.44 37.05
C GLN A 850 -2.11 38.92 36.02
N VAL A 851 -1.67 40.17 36.11
CA VAL A 851 -0.54 40.65 35.30
C VAL A 851 0.69 39.86 35.73
N PRO A 852 1.44 39.27 34.81
CA PRO A 852 2.61 38.48 35.19
C PRO A 852 3.64 39.36 35.89
N ASP A 853 4.00 38.99 37.11
CA ASP A 853 5.19 39.52 37.76
C ASP A 853 6.40 39.10 36.91
N HIS A 854 7.18 40.05 36.43
CA HIS A 854 8.31 39.93 35.49
C HIS A 854 9.53 39.15 36.05
N GLU A 855 9.39 38.29 37.05
CA GLU A 855 10.52 37.61 37.74
C GLU A 855 10.49 36.07 37.70
N LEU A 856 9.79 35.42 36.80
CA LEU A 856 9.89 33.94 36.68
C LEU A 856 9.84 33.45 35.22
N PHE A 857 10.91 33.76 34.48
CA PHE A 857 11.30 33.01 33.28
C PHE A 857 12.77 32.68 33.32
#